data_527fe928c2d2a36311a65fb2b6b8c33e
#
_entry.id   527fe928c2d2a36311a65fb2b6b8c33e
#
_cell.length_a   1.000
_cell.length_b   1.000
_cell.length_c   1.000
_cell.angle_alpha   90.00
_cell.angle_beta   90.00
_cell.angle_gamma   90.00
#
_symmetry.space_group_name_H-M   'P 1'
#
loop_
_entity.id
_entity.type
_entity.pdbx_description
1 polymer ?
#
loop_
_entity_poly.entity_id
_entity_poly.type
_entity_poly.pdbx_seq_one_letter_code
_entity_poly.pdbx_strand_id
1 'polypeptide(L)'
;MPIPTASITRALFLVLWLLAPGILFALPAPTPAEPADAVTLELPRSQLEGLESSSDIDDTTKATAVEMYRKAISNLEIARSQEQAAARFKAEIESAPTETRRLREELARKKEDSEKTTPAFDGMGLDELVQRLQQEQANLASVEAKLAEFETQIKKETDRPDAIRALLAEANSKKTQIEADLATGASGAEPARITQARQAVLKTELQSLRTQTSMLDQELLSQGVRIDLLEAQRDLTEFSVRSLQSTVAALEDSANTARQRQADLAKDEAQAAKREAAGKHPLVQQLADRNASLSETLNPLAAKLEGLSALDTEAVKQAAEIEQRLGDAQRKIQIAGINQALGQILMDESRSLPDTSVLRRRAAEREREIAEISLARLQLSEEQRSLRNTDDYVADLVQAVPETVAISIRSELGRLAMQRQGLIAQAIDTEDAYLRALGELDFAEGRVLDVATRYEAFLAEHLLWVRTLPPAGLTSMRAIPGQITRLLSPREWAGAVEILGQRLPRSPYLAGATLLFVVVLWNLRRLYGALESTGANVGKHSKDRLRDTFHALVLVFLMATPIPLLLFTVGWELSSALDASQFAKAIGDALQTIARLLFSLQALRIFLRPGSVAAAHFRWSPRGLEKISRDLRWFTPAFVLSGFVTFAATL
;
A
#
# COMPACT_ATOMS: atom_id res chain seq x y z
N MET A 1 18.74 0.36 54.85
CA MET A 1 17.81 1.45 54.44
C MET A 1 16.85 0.88 53.45
N PRO A 2 15.56 0.84 53.72
CA PRO A 2 14.59 0.16 52.86
C PRO A 2 14.11 1.06 51.73
N ILE A 3 14.01 0.49 50.53
CA ILE A 3 13.51 1.06 49.30
C ILE A 3 11.97 1.05 49.36
N PRO A 4 11.25 2.11 48.98
CA PRO A 4 9.79 2.14 49.03
C PRO A 4 9.17 1.46 47.81
N THR A 5 8.50 0.34 48.05
CA THR A 5 7.68 -0.45 47.09
C THR A 5 6.28 0.14 46.90
N ALA A 6 6.16 1.41 46.47
CA ALA A 6 4.85 2.08 46.41
C ALA A 6 4.41 2.53 45.01
N SER A 7 5.14 2.23 43.92
CA SER A 7 4.79 2.75 42.58
C SER A 7 4.28 1.72 41.57
N ILE A 8 4.38 0.42 41.83
CA ILE A 8 3.97 -0.63 40.86
C ILE A 8 2.47 -0.94 40.95
N THR A 9 1.84 -0.73 42.10
CA THR A 9 0.41 -1.03 42.29
C THR A 9 -0.56 0.02 41.72
N ARG A 10 -0.08 1.21 41.35
CA ARG A 10 -0.94 2.24 40.77
C ARG A 10 -1.13 2.11 39.25
N ALA A 11 -0.19 1.50 38.54
CA ALA A 11 -0.31 1.29 37.10
C ALA A 11 -1.27 0.12 36.74
N LEU A 12 -1.37 -0.89 37.60
CA LEU A 12 -2.26 -2.04 37.35
C LEU A 12 -3.76 -1.73 37.62
N PHE A 13 -4.06 -0.70 38.43
CA PHE A 13 -5.45 -0.32 38.71
C PHE A 13 -6.10 0.52 37.60
N LEU A 14 -5.33 1.18 36.74
CA LEU A 14 -5.85 1.99 35.63
C LEU A 14 -6.24 1.16 34.40
N VAL A 15 -5.64 -0.01 34.22
CA VAL A 15 -5.96 -0.91 33.09
C VAL A 15 -7.23 -1.73 33.35
N LEU A 16 -7.56 -1.99 34.61
CA LEU A 16 -8.75 -2.80 34.99
C LEU A 16 -10.06 -1.97 34.99
N TRP A 17 -9.98 -0.65 34.94
CA TRP A 17 -11.17 0.23 34.94
C TRP A 17 -11.76 0.50 33.55
N LEU A 18 -11.07 0.10 32.48
CA LEU A 18 -11.54 0.23 31.09
C LEU A 18 -12.36 -0.97 30.59
N LEU A 19 -12.55 -2.01 31.41
CA LEU A 19 -13.28 -3.24 31.06
C LEU A 19 -14.54 -3.49 31.88
N ALA A 20 -14.96 -2.56 32.72
CA ALA A 20 -16.24 -2.67 33.42
C ALA A 20 -17.33 -1.96 32.61
N PRO A 21 -18.41 -2.66 32.17
CA PRO A 21 -19.60 -1.97 31.69
C PRO A 21 -20.19 -1.21 32.87
N GLY A 22 -20.17 0.11 32.81
CA GLY A 22 -20.73 0.99 33.82
C GLY A 22 -22.23 0.73 33.98
N ILE A 23 -22.59 0.00 35.04
CA ILE A 23 -23.97 -0.02 35.52
C ILE A 23 -24.18 1.33 36.23
N LEU A 24 -24.54 2.35 35.47
CA LEU A 24 -25.14 3.57 36.03
C LEU A 24 -26.51 3.19 36.53
N PHE A 25 -26.71 3.21 37.84
CA PHE A 25 -28.06 3.33 38.43
C PHE A 25 -28.66 4.67 37.96
N ALA A 26 -29.40 4.62 36.87
CA ALA A 26 -30.23 5.74 36.44
C ALA A 26 -31.40 5.88 37.44
N LEU A 27 -31.41 6.98 38.15
CA LEU A 27 -32.66 7.49 38.76
C LEU A 27 -33.69 7.62 37.64
N PRO A 28 -34.96 7.20 37.84
CA PRO A 28 -35.98 7.33 36.82
C PRO A 28 -36.15 8.83 36.48
N ALA A 29 -35.80 9.18 35.26
CA ALA A 29 -36.12 10.48 34.69
C ALA A 29 -37.65 10.65 34.67
N PRO A 30 -38.21 11.87 34.86
CA PRO A 30 -39.63 12.10 34.72
C PRO A 30 -40.07 11.67 33.33
N THR A 31 -41.01 10.73 33.27
CA THR A 31 -41.65 10.27 32.04
C THR A 31 -42.19 11.50 31.28
N PRO A 32 -41.82 11.69 29.99
CA PRO A 32 -42.48 12.70 29.18
C PRO A 32 -43.96 12.36 29.11
N ALA A 33 -44.83 13.36 29.26
CA ALA A 33 -46.28 13.19 29.14
C ALA A 33 -46.57 12.52 27.79
N GLU A 34 -47.17 11.31 27.84
CA GLU A 34 -47.63 10.61 26.65
C GLU A 34 -48.63 11.51 25.89
N PRO A 35 -48.48 11.65 24.55
CA PRO A 35 -49.51 12.31 23.76
C PRO A 35 -50.82 11.52 23.92
N ALA A 36 -51.94 12.22 24.14
CA ALA A 36 -53.25 11.67 24.47
C ALA A 36 -53.83 10.65 23.45
N ASP A 37 -53.17 10.41 22.34
CA ASP A 37 -53.53 9.46 21.26
C ASP A 37 -52.56 8.28 21.10
N ALA A 38 -51.62 8.07 22.02
CA ALA A 38 -50.64 6.96 21.91
C ALA A 38 -51.34 5.61 22.22
N VAL A 39 -51.32 4.70 21.26
CA VAL A 39 -51.82 3.34 21.44
C VAL A 39 -50.82 2.57 22.29
N THR A 40 -51.22 2.13 23.48
CA THR A 40 -50.38 1.31 24.36
C THR A 40 -50.35 -0.15 23.93
N LEU A 41 -49.25 -0.87 24.22
CA LEU A 41 -49.10 -2.30 23.91
C LEU A 41 -50.18 -3.20 24.53
N GLU A 42 -50.75 -2.77 25.64
CA GLU A 42 -51.78 -3.54 26.36
C GLU A 42 -53.10 -3.66 25.58
N LEU A 43 -53.47 -2.62 24.83
CA LEU A 43 -54.75 -2.60 24.09
C LEU A 43 -54.78 -3.63 22.94
N PRO A 44 -53.79 -3.70 22.01
CA PRO A 44 -53.78 -4.74 20.98
C PRO A 44 -53.58 -6.15 21.55
N ARG A 45 -52.83 -6.31 22.66
CA ARG A 45 -52.68 -7.61 23.33
C ARG A 45 -53.95 -8.13 23.92
N SER A 46 -54.70 -7.31 24.67
CA SER A 46 -56.00 -7.70 25.24
C SER A 46 -57.04 -8.01 24.16
N GLN A 47 -57.00 -7.28 23.04
CA GLN A 47 -57.86 -7.55 21.89
C GLN A 47 -57.51 -8.85 21.17
N LEU A 48 -56.22 -9.16 21.07
CA LEU A 48 -55.73 -10.42 20.53
C LEU A 48 -56.16 -11.61 21.39
N GLU A 49 -55.94 -11.55 22.71
CA GLU A 49 -56.37 -12.57 23.67
C GLU A 49 -57.89 -12.77 23.65
N GLY A 50 -58.67 -11.68 23.57
CA GLY A 50 -60.13 -11.74 23.44
C GLY A 50 -60.58 -12.40 22.12
N LEU A 51 -59.87 -12.18 21.03
CA LEU A 51 -60.13 -12.84 19.75
C LEU A 51 -59.74 -14.32 19.74
N GLU A 52 -58.62 -14.67 20.32
CA GLU A 52 -58.19 -16.08 20.41
C GLU A 52 -59.15 -16.92 21.25
N SER A 53 -59.76 -16.34 22.28
CA SER A 53 -60.73 -16.99 23.17
C SER A 53 -62.18 -16.99 22.63
N SER A 54 -62.49 -16.17 21.61
CA SER A 54 -63.82 -16.11 21.06
C SER A 54 -64.20 -17.28 20.15
N SER A 55 -65.36 -17.91 20.36
CA SER A 55 -65.89 -19.00 19.53
C SER A 55 -66.99 -18.53 18.55
N ASP A 56 -67.28 -17.25 18.50
CA ASP A 56 -68.45 -16.65 17.83
C ASP A 56 -68.10 -15.98 16.48
N ILE A 57 -66.91 -16.21 15.97
CA ILE A 57 -66.39 -15.60 14.76
C ILE A 57 -65.97 -16.71 13.78
N ASP A 58 -66.25 -16.51 12.48
CA ASP A 58 -65.75 -17.45 11.47
C ASP A 58 -64.22 -17.54 11.46
N ASP A 59 -63.67 -18.73 11.15
CA ASP A 59 -62.23 -19.01 11.25
C ASP A 59 -61.39 -18.13 10.35
N THR A 60 -61.88 -17.70 9.19
CA THR A 60 -61.16 -16.83 8.24
C THR A 60 -61.06 -15.38 8.75
N THR A 61 -62.14 -14.85 9.26
CA THR A 61 -62.19 -13.50 9.88
C THR A 61 -61.34 -13.46 11.15
N LYS A 62 -61.38 -14.52 11.96
CA LYS A 62 -60.55 -14.68 13.16
C LYS A 62 -59.07 -14.70 12.83
N ALA A 63 -58.66 -15.56 11.89
CA ALA A 63 -57.25 -15.67 11.48
C ALA A 63 -56.71 -14.32 10.95
N THR A 64 -57.49 -13.64 10.10
CA THR A 64 -57.10 -12.33 9.53
C THR A 64 -56.95 -11.25 10.61
N ALA A 65 -57.91 -11.18 11.54
CA ALA A 65 -57.84 -10.20 12.62
C ALA A 65 -56.71 -10.47 13.62
N VAL A 66 -56.43 -11.75 13.92
CA VAL A 66 -55.27 -12.16 14.75
C VAL A 66 -53.96 -11.73 14.12
N GLU A 67 -53.77 -11.96 12.81
CA GLU A 67 -52.56 -11.54 12.08
C GLU A 67 -52.39 -10.01 12.11
N MET A 68 -53.50 -9.26 11.91
CA MET A 68 -53.48 -7.80 12.00
C MET A 68 -53.10 -7.30 13.41
N TYR A 69 -53.63 -7.85 14.48
CA TYR A 69 -53.22 -7.45 15.83
C TYR A 69 -51.78 -7.83 16.16
N ARG A 70 -51.27 -8.98 15.67
CA ARG A 70 -49.84 -9.32 15.78
C ARG A 70 -48.98 -8.29 15.07
N LYS A 71 -49.39 -7.84 13.86
CA LYS A 71 -48.72 -6.75 13.15
C LYS A 71 -48.73 -5.44 13.94
N ALA A 72 -49.88 -5.10 14.54
CA ALA A 72 -50.00 -3.92 15.38
C ALA A 72 -49.08 -3.96 16.62
N ILE A 73 -48.98 -5.12 17.28
CA ILE A 73 -48.06 -5.33 18.41
C ILE A 73 -46.59 -5.14 17.94
N SER A 74 -46.22 -5.76 16.82
CA SER A 74 -44.86 -5.62 16.24
C SER A 74 -44.53 -4.16 15.92
N ASN A 75 -45.50 -3.38 15.37
CA ASN A 75 -45.31 -1.96 15.09
C ASN A 75 -45.00 -1.16 16.37
N LEU A 76 -45.68 -1.49 17.47
CA LEU A 76 -45.49 -0.83 18.78
C LEU A 76 -44.13 -1.22 19.42
N GLU A 77 -43.71 -2.48 19.26
CA GLU A 77 -42.36 -2.92 19.71
C GLU A 77 -41.26 -2.21 18.93
N ILE A 78 -41.42 -2.04 17.61
CA ILE A 78 -40.53 -1.24 16.78
C ILE A 78 -40.52 0.23 17.24
N ALA A 79 -41.69 0.82 17.45
CA ALA A 79 -41.81 2.20 17.93
C ALA A 79 -41.07 2.40 19.26
N ARG A 80 -41.22 1.49 20.21
CA ARG A 80 -40.51 1.53 21.50
C ARG A 80 -39.00 1.44 21.34
N SER A 81 -38.52 0.58 20.45
CA SER A 81 -37.07 0.48 20.13
C SER A 81 -36.55 1.79 19.55
N GLN A 82 -37.32 2.43 18.66
CA GLN A 82 -36.95 3.71 18.04
C GLN A 82 -36.95 4.87 19.06
N GLU A 83 -37.88 4.89 20.00
CA GLU A 83 -37.90 5.85 21.11
C GLU A 83 -36.66 5.72 22.00
N GLN A 84 -36.28 4.47 22.33
CA GLN A 84 -35.04 4.22 23.08
C GLN A 84 -33.78 4.67 22.30
N ALA A 85 -33.75 4.45 20.99
CA ALA A 85 -32.68 4.92 20.16
C ALA A 85 -32.60 6.46 20.09
N ALA A 86 -33.78 7.13 19.94
CA ALA A 86 -33.85 8.59 19.96
C ALA A 86 -33.37 9.17 21.30
N ALA A 87 -33.74 8.52 22.41
CA ALA A 87 -33.29 8.93 23.74
C ALA A 87 -31.75 8.79 23.89
N ARG A 88 -31.14 7.74 23.31
CA ARG A 88 -29.66 7.58 23.28
C ARG A 88 -29.01 8.72 22.49
N PHE A 89 -29.48 9.02 21.29
CA PHE A 89 -28.94 10.11 20.48
C PHE A 89 -29.04 11.46 21.20
N LYS A 90 -30.17 11.69 21.91
CA LYS A 90 -30.33 12.89 22.72
C LYS A 90 -29.33 12.95 23.89
N ALA A 91 -29.10 11.83 24.58
CA ALA A 91 -28.12 11.75 25.65
C ALA A 91 -26.67 11.97 25.10
N GLU A 92 -26.38 11.50 23.89
CA GLU A 92 -25.11 11.75 23.23
C GLU A 92 -24.88 13.22 22.90
N ILE A 93 -25.93 13.96 22.48
CA ILE A 93 -25.86 15.42 22.27
C ILE A 93 -25.42 16.14 23.56
N GLU A 94 -25.90 15.69 24.72
CA GLU A 94 -25.61 16.30 26.01
C GLU A 94 -24.22 15.90 26.56
N SER A 95 -23.83 14.63 26.40
CA SER A 95 -22.62 14.07 27.01
C SER A 95 -21.35 14.20 26.11
N ALA A 96 -21.47 14.04 24.79
CA ALA A 96 -20.34 14.01 23.87
C ALA A 96 -19.47 15.29 23.89
N PRO A 97 -20.01 16.52 23.99
CA PRO A 97 -19.17 17.72 24.05
C PRO A 97 -18.26 17.78 25.28
N THR A 98 -18.73 17.26 26.40
CA THR A 98 -17.95 17.22 27.66
C THR A 98 -16.83 16.18 27.54
N GLU A 99 -17.12 15.03 26.99
CA GLU A 99 -16.15 13.97 26.78
C GLU A 99 -15.11 14.38 25.71
N THR A 100 -15.52 15.01 24.62
CA THR A 100 -14.64 15.56 23.60
C THR A 100 -13.64 16.56 24.20
N ARG A 101 -14.12 17.45 25.07
CA ARG A 101 -13.26 18.40 25.77
C ARG A 101 -12.25 17.69 26.66
N ARG A 102 -12.69 16.72 27.44
CA ARG A 102 -11.82 15.92 28.31
C ARG A 102 -10.70 15.23 27.52
N LEU A 103 -11.03 14.60 26.40
CA LEU A 103 -10.06 13.92 25.53
C LEU A 103 -9.05 14.90 24.91
N ARG A 104 -9.51 16.07 24.48
CA ARG A 104 -8.62 17.12 23.96
C ARG A 104 -7.67 17.69 25.04
N GLU A 105 -8.16 17.85 26.25
CA GLU A 105 -7.32 18.25 27.40
C GLU A 105 -6.31 17.15 27.77
N GLU A 106 -6.71 15.88 27.73
CA GLU A 106 -5.81 14.74 27.95
C GLU A 106 -4.73 14.69 26.89
N LEU A 107 -5.09 14.88 25.62
CA LEU A 107 -4.14 14.97 24.51
C LEU A 107 -3.13 16.12 24.71
N ALA A 108 -3.61 17.29 25.11
CA ALA A 108 -2.73 18.44 25.37
C ALA A 108 -1.72 18.16 26.48
N ARG A 109 -2.17 17.53 27.60
CA ARG A 109 -1.27 17.12 28.69
C ARG A 109 -0.24 16.08 28.24
N LYS A 110 -0.68 15.06 27.52
CA LYS A 110 0.23 14.01 27.02
C LYS A 110 1.28 14.57 26.05
N LYS A 111 0.93 15.56 25.22
CA LYS A 111 1.88 16.28 24.35
C LYS A 111 2.93 17.02 25.16
N GLU A 112 2.51 17.76 26.19
CA GLU A 112 3.42 18.51 27.07
C GLU A 112 4.35 17.57 27.86
N ASP A 113 3.86 16.44 28.35
CA ASP A 113 4.65 15.44 29.07
C ASP A 113 5.64 14.72 28.16
N SER A 114 5.25 14.43 26.92
CA SER A 114 6.11 13.80 25.90
C SER A 114 7.31 14.67 25.50
N GLU A 115 7.15 15.99 25.46
CA GLU A 115 8.28 16.91 25.20
C GLU A 115 9.35 16.90 26.30
N LYS A 116 8.98 16.49 27.52
CA LYS A 116 9.87 16.49 28.70
C LYS A 116 10.57 15.16 28.92
N THR A 117 10.13 14.07 28.28
CA THR A 117 10.58 12.72 28.60
C THR A 117 11.03 12.00 27.33
N THR A 118 12.33 11.89 27.14
CA THR A 118 12.89 10.96 26.15
C THR A 118 13.02 9.58 26.80
N PRO A 119 12.48 8.49 26.19
CA PRO A 119 12.67 7.15 26.74
C PRO A 119 14.16 6.80 26.73
N ALA A 120 14.75 6.57 27.91
CA ALA A 120 16.11 6.07 28.04
C ALA A 120 16.08 4.66 28.58
N PHE A 121 16.70 3.72 27.87
CA PHE A 121 16.76 2.29 28.23
C PHE A 121 18.19 1.87 28.60
N ASP A 122 19.01 2.82 29.04
CA ASP A 122 20.40 2.60 29.41
C ASP A 122 20.52 1.63 30.58
N GLY A 123 21.37 0.61 30.45
CA GLY A 123 21.66 -0.36 31.49
C GLY A 123 20.77 -1.60 31.51
N MET A 124 19.80 -1.73 30.61
CA MET A 124 19.02 -2.96 30.45
C MET A 124 19.83 -4.02 29.69
N GLY A 125 19.66 -5.30 30.05
CA GLY A 125 20.23 -6.42 29.32
C GLY A 125 19.54 -6.65 27.98
N LEU A 126 20.24 -7.31 27.03
CA LEU A 126 19.68 -7.57 25.70
C LEU A 126 18.35 -8.33 25.77
N ASP A 127 18.26 -9.38 26.60
CA ASP A 127 17.04 -10.20 26.74
C ASP A 127 15.86 -9.37 27.25
N GLU A 128 16.11 -8.47 28.19
CA GLU A 128 15.09 -7.57 28.74
C GLU A 128 14.63 -6.54 27.69
N LEU A 129 15.58 -5.98 26.91
CA LEU A 129 15.26 -5.08 25.81
C LEU A 129 14.43 -5.77 24.74
N VAL A 130 14.77 -7.01 24.36
CA VAL A 130 14.02 -7.78 23.36
C VAL A 130 12.62 -8.11 23.86
N GLN A 131 12.48 -8.54 25.11
CA GLN A 131 11.17 -8.81 25.69
C GLN A 131 10.29 -7.55 25.74
N ARG A 132 10.87 -6.43 26.15
CA ARG A 132 10.17 -5.15 26.19
C ARG A 132 9.76 -4.69 24.80
N LEU A 133 10.67 -4.81 23.82
CA LEU A 133 10.40 -4.49 22.42
C LEU A 133 9.20 -5.28 21.88
N GLN A 134 9.17 -6.59 22.08
CA GLN A 134 8.04 -7.43 21.65
C GLN A 134 6.71 -7.00 22.30
N GLN A 135 6.76 -6.61 23.58
CA GLN A 135 5.57 -6.13 24.28
C GLN A 135 5.06 -4.82 23.70
N GLU A 136 5.97 -3.84 23.44
CA GLU A 136 5.58 -2.54 22.92
C GLU A 136 5.15 -2.61 21.44
N GLN A 137 5.75 -3.51 20.64
CA GLN A 137 5.29 -3.80 19.28
C GLN A 137 3.87 -4.40 19.28
N ALA A 138 3.55 -5.33 20.19
CA ALA A 138 2.19 -5.84 20.32
C ALA A 138 1.19 -4.78 20.78
N ASN A 139 1.59 -3.87 21.67
CA ASN A 139 0.80 -2.72 22.09
C ASN A 139 0.55 -1.78 20.90
N LEU A 140 1.58 -1.47 20.13
CA LEU A 140 1.48 -0.63 18.93
C LEU A 140 0.46 -1.19 17.94
N ALA A 141 0.58 -2.47 17.59
CA ALA A 141 -0.37 -3.12 16.67
C ALA A 141 -1.83 -3.06 17.18
N SER A 142 -2.04 -3.21 18.49
CA SER A 142 -3.37 -3.08 19.10
C SER A 142 -3.94 -1.67 18.99
N VAL A 143 -3.08 -0.65 19.19
CA VAL A 143 -3.51 0.76 19.13
C VAL A 143 -3.72 1.22 17.70
N GLU A 144 -2.92 0.75 16.74
CA GLU A 144 -3.11 0.98 15.31
C GLU A 144 -4.42 0.38 14.79
N ALA A 145 -4.78 -0.82 15.25
CA ALA A 145 -6.08 -1.42 14.93
C ALA A 145 -7.26 -0.57 15.43
N LYS A 146 -7.15 0.03 16.63
CA LYS A 146 -8.16 0.96 17.15
C LYS A 146 -8.23 2.26 16.34
N LEU A 147 -7.08 2.77 15.91
CA LEU A 147 -7.03 3.96 15.05
C LEU A 147 -7.80 3.71 13.75
N ALA A 148 -7.53 2.60 13.08
CA ALA A 148 -8.24 2.20 11.85
C ALA A 148 -9.75 2.00 12.07
N GLU A 149 -10.15 1.52 13.26
CA GLU A 149 -11.56 1.41 13.63
C GLU A 149 -12.21 2.79 13.73
N PHE A 150 -11.58 3.76 14.42
CA PHE A 150 -12.12 5.12 14.51
C PHE A 150 -12.23 5.81 13.16
N GLU A 151 -11.24 5.66 12.28
CA GLU A 151 -11.29 6.19 10.91
C GLU A 151 -12.46 5.61 10.11
N THR A 152 -12.69 4.30 10.24
CA THR A 152 -13.85 3.63 9.62
C THR A 152 -15.16 4.14 10.16
N GLN A 153 -15.25 4.36 11.49
CA GLN A 153 -16.45 4.88 12.14
C GLN A 153 -16.72 6.33 11.72
N ILE A 154 -15.70 7.18 11.69
CA ILE A 154 -15.84 8.59 11.23
C ILE A 154 -16.36 8.62 9.79
N LYS A 155 -15.79 7.80 8.91
CA LYS A 155 -16.25 7.71 7.51
C LYS A 155 -17.71 7.30 7.44
N LYS A 156 -18.11 6.25 8.17
CA LYS A 156 -19.50 5.77 8.22
C LYS A 156 -20.45 6.85 8.73
N GLU A 157 -20.07 7.58 9.78
CA GLU A 157 -20.88 8.68 10.32
C GLU A 157 -20.95 9.86 9.35
N THR A 158 -19.88 10.14 8.62
CA THR A 158 -19.85 11.21 7.61
C THR A 158 -20.78 10.92 6.42
N ASP A 159 -20.86 9.66 6.00
CA ASP A 159 -21.69 9.23 4.86
C ASP A 159 -23.18 9.02 5.27
N ARG A 160 -23.48 8.93 6.56
CA ARG A 160 -24.80 8.57 7.09
C ARG A 160 -25.93 9.59 6.81
N PRO A 161 -25.72 10.93 6.77
CA PRO A 161 -26.79 11.91 6.58
C PRO A 161 -27.62 11.75 5.33
N ASP A 162 -26.98 11.36 4.22
CA ASP A 162 -27.71 11.21 2.95
C ASP A 162 -28.68 10.03 3.02
N ALA A 163 -28.26 8.94 3.67
CA ALA A 163 -29.14 7.81 3.94
C ALA A 163 -30.30 8.19 4.91
N ILE A 164 -29.99 8.98 5.94
CA ILE A 164 -31.04 9.48 6.88
C ILE A 164 -32.05 10.34 6.14
N ARG A 165 -31.63 11.26 5.29
CA ARG A 165 -32.53 12.11 4.50
C ARG A 165 -33.45 11.30 3.59
N ALA A 166 -32.90 10.26 2.94
CA ALA A 166 -33.71 9.34 2.12
C ALA A 166 -34.75 8.59 2.96
N LEU A 167 -34.37 8.06 4.13
CA LEU A 167 -35.27 7.37 5.06
C LEU A 167 -36.35 8.30 5.62
N LEU A 168 -36.00 9.55 5.95
CA LEU A 168 -36.97 10.56 6.38
C LEU A 168 -38.00 10.88 5.29
N ALA A 169 -37.55 11.02 4.05
CA ALA A 169 -38.44 11.26 2.91
C ALA A 169 -39.43 10.09 2.71
N GLU A 170 -38.92 8.85 2.77
CA GLU A 170 -39.73 7.64 2.68
C GLU A 170 -40.74 7.54 3.83
N ALA A 171 -40.28 7.72 5.08
CA ALA A 171 -41.14 7.66 6.26
C ALA A 171 -42.28 8.73 6.22
N ASN A 172 -41.95 9.96 5.81
CA ASN A 172 -42.95 11.03 5.66
C ASN A 172 -43.94 10.73 4.54
N SER A 173 -43.52 10.16 3.41
CA SER A 173 -44.45 9.73 2.35
C SER A 173 -45.41 8.66 2.83
N LYS A 174 -44.91 7.60 3.52
CA LYS A 174 -45.76 6.55 4.11
C LYS A 174 -46.70 7.09 5.16
N LYS A 175 -46.23 7.99 6.01
CA LYS A 175 -47.07 8.66 7.03
C LYS A 175 -48.27 9.38 6.40
N THR A 176 -48.02 10.19 5.35
CA THR A 176 -49.09 10.90 4.63
C THR A 176 -50.09 9.93 4.00
N GLN A 177 -49.62 8.82 3.43
CA GLN A 177 -50.48 7.79 2.88
C GLN A 177 -51.37 7.15 3.96
N ILE A 178 -50.80 6.74 5.10
CA ILE A 178 -51.56 6.14 6.21
C ILE A 178 -52.57 7.13 6.83
N GLU A 179 -52.21 8.40 6.94
CA GLU A 179 -53.12 9.47 7.39
C GLU A 179 -54.32 9.62 6.44
N ALA A 180 -54.09 9.53 5.12
CA ALA A 180 -55.15 9.53 4.12
C ALA A 180 -56.04 8.27 4.22
N ASP A 181 -55.43 7.09 4.41
CA ASP A 181 -56.17 5.82 4.58
C ASP A 181 -57.01 5.82 5.84
N LEU A 182 -56.53 6.40 6.93
CA LEU A 182 -57.29 6.58 8.18
C LEU A 182 -58.46 7.57 8.01
N ALA A 183 -58.30 8.63 7.17
CA ALA A 183 -59.32 9.63 6.92
C ALA A 183 -60.44 9.13 5.99
N THR A 184 -60.14 8.22 5.05
CA THR A 184 -61.13 7.66 4.11
C THR A 184 -62.11 6.68 4.78
N GLY A 185 -61.79 6.19 5.97
CA GLY A 185 -62.64 5.29 6.74
C GLY A 185 -62.80 3.89 6.14
N ALA A 186 -63.58 3.05 6.83
CA ALA A 186 -63.83 1.68 6.41
C ALA A 186 -64.81 1.60 5.24
N SER A 187 -64.53 0.81 4.24
CA SER A 187 -65.50 0.41 3.22
C SER A 187 -66.60 -0.39 3.90
N GLY A 188 -67.84 0.04 3.76
CA GLY A 188 -69.00 -0.52 4.49
C GLY A 188 -69.37 -1.99 4.24
N ALA A 189 -68.47 -2.73 3.50
CA ALA A 189 -68.66 -4.13 3.18
C ALA A 189 -67.81 -5.10 4.04
N GLU A 190 -66.91 -4.59 4.93
CA GLU A 190 -66.06 -5.44 5.77
C GLU A 190 -66.65 -5.76 7.14
N PRO A 191 -66.37 -6.98 7.67
CA PRO A 191 -66.78 -7.30 9.05
C PRO A 191 -66.20 -6.31 10.07
N ALA A 192 -66.99 -5.84 11.02
CA ALA A 192 -66.61 -4.82 12.01
C ALA A 192 -65.32 -5.17 12.76
N ARG A 193 -65.01 -6.44 13.00
CA ARG A 193 -63.77 -6.92 13.65
C ARG A 193 -62.51 -6.73 12.80
N ILE A 194 -62.59 -6.97 11.48
CA ILE A 194 -61.48 -6.74 10.56
C ILE A 194 -61.23 -5.24 10.44
N THR A 195 -62.26 -4.43 10.32
CA THR A 195 -62.16 -2.96 10.29
C THR A 195 -61.46 -2.42 11.53
N GLN A 196 -61.84 -2.92 12.73
CA GLN A 196 -61.22 -2.52 13.99
C GLN A 196 -59.71 -2.93 14.04
N ALA A 197 -59.40 -4.17 13.64
CA ALA A 197 -58.02 -4.65 13.57
C ALA A 197 -57.20 -3.86 12.56
N ARG A 198 -57.75 -3.54 11.38
CA ARG A 198 -57.09 -2.69 10.36
C ARG A 198 -56.80 -1.29 10.89
N GLN A 199 -57.77 -0.66 11.57
CA GLN A 199 -57.54 0.63 12.19
C GLN A 199 -56.46 0.58 13.27
N ALA A 200 -56.37 -0.51 14.05
CA ALA A 200 -55.30 -0.71 15.01
C ALA A 200 -53.93 -0.82 14.31
N VAL A 201 -53.80 -1.58 13.20
CA VAL A 201 -52.56 -1.64 12.41
C VAL A 201 -52.17 -0.27 11.89
N LEU A 202 -53.08 0.46 11.25
CA LEU A 202 -52.79 1.77 10.68
C LEU A 202 -52.36 2.79 11.75
N LYS A 203 -53.04 2.81 12.90
CA LYS A 203 -52.66 3.70 14.02
C LYS A 203 -51.30 3.35 14.60
N THR A 204 -51.00 2.07 14.80
CA THR A 204 -49.70 1.64 15.33
C THR A 204 -48.56 1.80 14.32
N GLU A 205 -48.84 1.63 13.02
CA GLU A 205 -47.91 1.92 11.96
C GLU A 205 -47.58 3.42 11.86
N LEU A 206 -48.63 4.27 11.97
CA LEU A 206 -48.45 5.72 12.05
C LEU A 206 -47.59 6.13 13.25
N GLN A 207 -47.82 5.51 14.42
CA GLN A 207 -47.00 5.74 15.62
C GLN A 207 -45.58 5.31 15.41
N SER A 208 -45.32 4.12 14.82
CA SER A 208 -44.00 3.64 14.50
C SER A 208 -43.28 4.58 13.52
N LEU A 209 -43.94 5.09 12.49
CA LEU A 209 -43.38 6.07 11.56
C LEU A 209 -43.06 7.42 12.22
N ARG A 210 -43.90 7.86 13.18
CA ARG A 210 -43.63 9.09 13.96
C ARG A 210 -42.39 8.92 14.86
N THR A 211 -42.27 7.79 15.54
CA THR A 211 -41.07 7.50 16.34
C THR A 211 -39.83 7.31 15.49
N GLN A 212 -39.96 6.69 14.31
CA GLN A 212 -38.89 6.56 13.35
C GLN A 212 -38.37 7.93 12.85
N THR A 213 -39.28 8.83 12.46
CA THR A 213 -38.89 10.19 12.07
C THR A 213 -38.19 10.93 13.21
N SER A 214 -38.76 10.86 14.42
CA SER A 214 -38.15 11.47 15.60
C SER A 214 -36.75 10.89 15.91
N MET A 215 -36.57 9.58 15.79
CA MET A 215 -35.26 8.91 15.97
C MET A 215 -34.27 9.39 14.92
N LEU A 216 -34.64 9.41 13.63
CA LEU A 216 -33.79 9.86 12.54
C LEU A 216 -33.42 11.35 12.66
N ASP A 217 -34.35 12.19 13.12
CA ASP A 217 -34.07 13.60 13.41
C ASP A 217 -33.06 13.75 14.55
N GLN A 218 -33.18 12.96 15.63
CA GLN A 218 -32.20 12.98 16.73
C GLN A 218 -30.86 12.40 16.31
N GLU A 219 -30.85 11.35 15.47
CA GLU A 219 -29.62 10.81 14.86
C GLU A 219 -28.87 11.89 14.05
N LEU A 220 -29.60 12.64 13.22
CA LEU A 220 -29.07 13.73 12.42
C LEU A 220 -28.55 14.90 13.28
N LEU A 221 -29.29 15.28 14.32
CA LEU A 221 -28.88 16.34 15.26
C LEU A 221 -27.64 15.94 16.07
N SER A 222 -27.50 14.67 16.43
CA SER A 222 -26.37 14.16 17.22
C SER A 222 -25.09 13.96 16.38
N GLN A 223 -25.21 13.92 15.05
CA GLN A 223 -24.10 13.55 14.17
C GLN A 223 -22.85 14.41 14.37
N GLY A 224 -22.98 15.74 14.42
CA GLY A 224 -21.83 16.64 14.57
C GLY A 224 -21.04 16.35 15.85
N VAL A 225 -21.74 16.23 16.99
CA VAL A 225 -21.08 15.95 18.27
C VAL A 225 -20.49 14.54 18.37
N ARG A 226 -21.08 13.56 17.66
CA ARG A 226 -20.53 12.21 17.55
C ARG A 226 -19.26 12.17 16.70
N ILE A 227 -19.24 12.88 15.57
CA ILE A 227 -18.05 13.01 14.76
C ILE A 227 -16.94 13.72 15.55
N ASP A 228 -17.24 14.84 16.21
CA ASP A 228 -16.29 15.56 17.07
C ASP A 228 -15.68 14.67 18.16
N LEU A 229 -16.50 13.80 18.76
CA LEU A 229 -16.04 12.84 19.76
C LEU A 229 -15.12 11.76 19.16
N LEU A 230 -15.54 11.18 18.04
CA LEU A 230 -14.73 10.18 17.32
C LEU A 230 -13.40 10.78 16.82
N GLU A 231 -13.41 12.02 16.35
CA GLU A 231 -12.19 12.72 15.97
C GLU A 231 -11.26 12.96 17.16
N ALA A 232 -11.78 13.35 18.32
CA ALA A 232 -10.98 13.51 19.53
C ALA A 232 -10.40 12.18 20.02
N GLN A 233 -11.14 11.08 19.91
CA GLN A 233 -10.65 9.72 20.18
C GLN A 233 -9.58 9.28 19.20
N ARG A 234 -9.78 9.53 17.90
CA ARG A 234 -8.78 9.29 16.85
C ARG A 234 -7.49 10.05 17.13
N ASP A 235 -7.57 11.36 17.40
CA ASP A 235 -6.41 12.23 17.63
C ASP A 235 -5.60 11.80 18.85
N LEU A 236 -6.26 11.39 19.94
CA LEU A 236 -5.60 10.85 21.12
C LEU A 236 -4.95 9.49 20.82
N THR A 237 -5.61 8.64 20.05
CA THR A 237 -5.08 7.33 19.64
C THR A 237 -3.92 7.49 18.68
N GLU A 238 -4.01 8.40 17.72
CA GLU A 238 -2.92 8.73 16.79
C GLU A 238 -1.67 9.24 17.53
N PHE A 239 -1.85 10.09 18.54
CA PHE A 239 -0.75 10.52 19.42
C PHE A 239 -0.14 9.32 20.16
N SER A 240 -0.96 8.39 20.65
CA SER A 240 -0.49 7.19 21.33
C SER A 240 0.29 6.27 20.38
N VAL A 241 -0.15 6.12 19.11
CA VAL A 241 0.60 5.41 18.05
C VAL A 241 1.97 6.05 17.85
N ARG A 242 2.06 7.36 17.66
CA ARG A 242 3.34 8.06 17.47
C ARG A 242 4.28 7.91 18.68
N SER A 243 3.73 7.97 19.89
CA SER A 243 4.51 7.79 21.12
C SER A 243 5.05 6.38 21.24
N LEU A 244 4.22 5.36 20.93
CA LEU A 244 4.65 3.97 20.92
C LEU A 244 5.66 3.68 19.82
N GLN A 245 5.49 4.24 18.63
CA GLN A 245 6.48 4.14 17.54
C GLN A 245 7.83 4.71 17.95
N SER A 246 7.85 5.87 18.60
CA SER A 246 9.08 6.45 19.15
C SER A 246 9.72 5.56 20.23
N THR A 247 8.91 4.94 21.08
CA THR A 247 9.38 4.02 22.13
C THR A 247 9.95 2.74 21.53
N VAL A 248 9.28 2.16 20.54
CA VAL A 248 9.73 0.98 19.79
C VAL A 248 11.06 1.28 19.09
N ALA A 249 11.17 2.38 18.38
CA ALA A 249 12.41 2.79 17.74
C ALA A 249 13.58 2.96 18.71
N ALA A 250 13.36 3.58 19.88
CA ALA A 250 14.38 3.73 20.91
C ALA A 250 14.78 2.38 21.54
N LEU A 251 13.85 1.44 21.71
CA LEU A 251 14.13 0.08 22.17
C LEU A 251 14.92 -0.71 21.13
N GLU A 252 14.59 -0.58 19.85
CA GLU A 252 15.32 -1.22 18.74
C GLU A 252 16.76 -0.73 18.68
N ASP A 253 16.97 0.58 18.75
CA ASP A 253 18.31 1.18 18.75
C ASP A 253 19.13 0.70 19.94
N SER A 254 18.54 0.68 21.14
CA SER A 254 19.17 0.17 22.36
C SER A 254 19.51 -1.33 22.26
N ALA A 255 18.60 -2.14 21.71
CA ALA A 255 18.80 -3.56 21.50
C ALA A 255 19.89 -3.84 20.44
N ASN A 256 19.92 -3.07 19.35
CA ASN A 256 20.94 -3.18 18.30
C ASN A 256 22.32 -2.79 18.84
N THR A 257 22.41 -1.70 19.61
CA THR A 257 23.64 -1.30 20.30
C THR A 257 24.12 -2.39 21.28
N ALA A 258 23.21 -3.01 22.03
CA ALA A 258 23.55 -4.11 22.94
C ALA A 258 24.06 -5.34 22.19
N ARG A 259 23.41 -5.72 21.06
CA ARG A 259 23.86 -6.83 20.18
C ARG A 259 25.25 -6.57 19.63
N GLN A 260 25.52 -5.35 19.17
CA GLN A 260 26.82 -4.99 18.62
C GLN A 260 27.91 -5.09 19.66
N ARG A 261 27.71 -4.56 20.88
CA ARG A 261 28.64 -4.71 22.00
C ARG A 261 28.90 -6.18 22.34
N GLN A 262 27.84 -6.99 22.36
CA GLN A 262 27.97 -8.42 22.63
C GLN A 262 28.73 -9.15 21.51
N ALA A 263 28.50 -8.79 20.24
CA ALA A 263 29.25 -9.34 19.10
C ALA A 263 30.73 -8.96 19.13
N ASP A 264 31.07 -7.72 19.51
CA ASP A 264 32.46 -7.27 19.68
C ASP A 264 33.17 -8.05 20.79
N LEU A 265 32.53 -8.21 21.97
CA LEU A 265 33.08 -9.01 23.06
C LEU A 265 33.30 -10.47 22.63
N ALA A 266 32.30 -11.08 22.00
CA ALA A 266 32.39 -12.45 21.51
C ALA A 266 33.51 -12.64 20.48
N LYS A 267 33.73 -11.65 19.61
CA LYS A 267 34.84 -11.64 18.64
C LYS A 267 36.20 -11.58 19.33
N ASP A 268 36.37 -10.68 20.31
CA ASP A 268 37.61 -10.53 21.05
C ASP A 268 37.95 -11.80 21.85
N GLU A 269 36.96 -12.40 22.49
CA GLU A 269 37.12 -13.67 23.23
C GLU A 269 37.46 -14.84 22.28
N ALA A 270 36.79 -14.96 21.14
CA ALA A 270 37.05 -16.00 20.16
C ALA A 270 38.45 -15.87 19.52
N GLN A 271 38.88 -14.63 19.22
CA GLN A 271 40.22 -14.36 18.70
C GLN A 271 41.32 -14.62 19.77
N ALA A 272 41.05 -14.30 21.02
CA ALA A 272 41.94 -14.65 22.14
C ALA A 272 42.07 -16.18 22.29
N ALA A 273 40.97 -16.91 22.25
CA ALA A 273 40.96 -18.37 22.26
C ALA A 273 41.71 -18.99 21.07
N LYS A 274 41.56 -18.40 19.86
CA LYS A 274 42.33 -18.81 18.66
C LYS A 274 43.85 -18.61 18.84
N ARG A 275 44.28 -17.48 19.40
CA ARG A 275 45.71 -17.24 19.70
C ARG A 275 46.24 -18.20 20.74
N GLU A 276 45.47 -18.52 21.77
CA GLU A 276 45.80 -19.50 22.82
C GLU A 276 45.87 -20.94 22.27
N ALA A 277 45.05 -21.28 21.31
CA ALA A 277 45.03 -22.57 20.64
C ALA A 277 46.22 -22.75 19.64
N ALA A 278 46.91 -21.68 19.28
CA ALA A 278 48.06 -21.74 18.38
C ALA A 278 49.20 -22.61 18.92
N GLY A 279 49.61 -23.62 18.15
CA GLY A 279 50.63 -24.59 18.57
C GLY A 279 50.12 -25.77 19.41
N LYS A 280 48.82 -25.83 19.74
CA LYS A 280 48.19 -26.97 20.41
C LYS A 280 47.76 -28.05 19.39
N HIS A 281 47.04 -29.05 19.86
CA HIS A 281 46.54 -30.14 19.00
C HIS A 281 45.66 -29.64 17.87
N PRO A 282 45.73 -30.21 16.63
CA PRO A 282 44.98 -29.73 15.48
C PRO A 282 43.49 -29.59 15.68
N LEU A 283 42.83 -30.48 16.43
CA LEU A 283 41.41 -30.41 16.76
C LEU A 283 41.07 -29.17 17.61
N VAL A 284 41.94 -28.79 18.54
CA VAL A 284 41.77 -27.58 19.36
C VAL A 284 41.88 -26.33 18.50
N GLN A 285 42.90 -26.31 17.63
CA GLN A 285 43.08 -25.21 16.66
C GLN A 285 41.85 -25.08 15.73
N GLN A 286 41.42 -26.22 15.16
CA GLN A 286 40.27 -26.24 14.25
C GLN A 286 38.97 -25.71 14.88
N LEU A 287 38.69 -26.11 16.14
CA LEU A 287 37.51 -25.64 16.82
C LEU A 287 37.60 -24.15 17.20
N ALA A 288 38.79 -23.70 17.65
CA ALA A 288 39.03 -22.28 17.91
C ALA A 288 38.94 -21.42 16.65
N ASP A 289 39.45 -21.90 15.49
CA ASP A 289 39.35 -21.24 14.20
C ASP A 289 37.86 -21.14 13.77
N ARG A 290 37.09 -22.20 13.94
CA ARG A 290 35.64 -22.19 13.65
C ARG A 290 34.89 -21.19 14.53
N ASN A 291 35.26 -21.08 15.82
CA ASN A 291 34.66 -20.12 16.75
C ASN A 291 34.99 -18.68 16.32
N ALA A 292 36.27 -18.42 16.00
CA ALA A 292 36.68 -17.11 15.51
C ALA A 292 35.99 -16.73 14.19
N SER A 293 35.91 -17.65 13.23
CA SER A 293 35.20 -17.42 11.98
C SER A 293 33.71 -17.11 12.18
N LEU A 294 33.03 -17.84 13.08
CA LEU A 294 31.61 -17.55 13.39
C LEU A 294 31.47 -16.17 14.04
N SER A 295 32.33 -15.83 15.02
CA SER A 295 32.28 -14.52 15.68
C SER A 295 32.55 -13.35 14.71
N GLU A 296 33.38 -13.55 13.67
CA GLU A 296 33.64 -12.56 12.64
C GLU A 296 32.40 -12.29 11.75
N THR A 297 31.46 -13.23 11.64
CA THR A 297 30.21 -13.04 10.86
C THR A 297 29.14 -12.28 11.63
N LEU A 298 29.18 -12.24 12.96
CA LEU A 298 28.19 -11.58 13.80
C LEU A 298 28.23 -10.05 13.69
N ASN A 299 29.41 -9.49 13.68
CA ASN A 299 29.62 -8.03 13.68
C ASN A 299 29.02 -7.33 12.46
N PRO A 300 29.30 -7.75 11.20
CA PRO A 300 28.69 -7.15 10.03
C PRO A 300 27.17 -7.36 9.97
N LEU A 301 26.65 -8.43 10.55
CA LEU A 301 25.21 -8.68 10.61
C LEU A 301 24.51 -7.72 11.59
N ALA A 302 25.12 -7.50 12.77
CA ALA A 302 24.60 -6.53 13.74
C ALA A 302 24.65 -5.10 13.19
N ALA A 303 25.70 -4.74 12.48
CA ALA A 303 25.79 -3.42 11.83
C ALA A 303 24.75 -3.22 10.69
N LYS A 304 24.47 -4.26 9.91
CA LYS A 304 23.39 -4.22 8.92
C LYS A 304 22.01 -4.02 9.55
N LEU A 305 21.75 -4.65 10.71
CA LEU A 305 20.49 -4.55 11.42
C LEU A 305 20.17 -3.10 11.82
N GLU A 306 21.17 -2.34 12.30
CA GLU A 306 21.03 -0.92 12.62
C GLU A 306 20.57 -0.10 11.39
N GLY A 307 21.15 -0.39 10.21
CA GLY A 307 20.76 0.29 8.96
C GLY A 307 19.32 -0.01 8.51
N LEU A 308 18.78 -1.19 8.81
CA LEU A 308 17.43 -1.58 8.39
C LEU A 308 16.33 -0.81 9.14
N SER A 309 16.50 -0.57 10.44
CA SER A 309 15.51 0.18 11.24
C SER A 309 15.31 1.62 10.71
N ALA A 310 16.39 2.28 10.30
CA ALA A 310 16.30 3.59 9.68
C ALA A 310 15.57 3.56 8.32
N LEU A 311 15.81 2.52 7.51
CA LEU A 311 15.15 2.35 6.21
C LEU A 311 13.67 2.03 6.37
N ASP A 312 13.29 1.21 7.36
CA ASP A 312 11.90 0.90 7.67
C ASP A 312 11.13 2.14 8.08
N THR A 313 11.67 2.91 9.02
CA THR A 313 11.07 4.18 9.48
C THR A 313 10.84 5.15 8.31
N GLU A 314 11.81 5.27 7.41
CA GLU A 314 11.70 6.13 6.23
C GLU A 314 10.64 5.60 5.25
N ALA A 315 10.56 4.27 5.03
CA ALA A 315 9.56 3.66 4.16
C ALA A 315 8.13 3.86 4.71
N VAL A 316 7.93 3.68 6.01
CA VAL A 316 6.63 3.94 6.68
C VAL A 316 6.21 5.40 6.51
N LYS A 317 7.15 6.33 6.72
CA LYS A 317 6.91 7.76 6.54
C LYS A 317 6.55 8.10 5.08
N GLN A 318 7.31 7.57 4.11
CA GLN A 318 7.04 7.76 2.68
C GLN A 318 5.66 7.23 2.29
N ALA A 319 5.26 6.05 2.78
CA ALA A 319 3.94 5.50 2.51
C ALA A 319 2.83 6.43 3.01
N ALA A 320 2.95 6.93 4.24
CA ALA A 320 1.98 7.85 4.83
C ALA A 320 1.90 9.20 4.06
N GLU A 321 3.04 9.76 3.65
CA GLU A 321 3.08 10.99 2.86
C GLU A 321 2.41 10.83 1.50
N ILE A 322 2.66 9.71 0.79
CA ILE A 322 2.04 9.44 -0.51
C ILE A 322 0.53 9.23 -0.34
N GLU A 323 0.10 8.52 0.71
CA GLU A 323 -1.32 8.29 1.01
C GLU A 323 -2.06 9.60 1.31
N GLN A 324 -1.45 10.49 2.07
CA GLN A 324 -1.97 11.83 2.33
C GLN A 324 -2.09 12.64 1.02
N ARG A 325 -1.07 12.65 0.17
CA ARG A 325 -1.10 13.33 -1.14
C ARG A 325 -2.20 12.78 -2.04
N LEU A 326 -2.40 11.46 -2.07
CA LEU A 326 -3.49 10.83 -2.80
C LEU A 326 -4.86 11.31 -2.30
N GLY A 327 -5.07 11.32 -0.98
CA GLY A 327 -6.30 11.83 -0.37
C GLY A 327 -6.53 13.32 -0.67
N ASP A 328 -5.48 14.14 -0.64
CA ASP A 328 -5.56 15.56 -0.99
C ASP A 328 -5.89 15.77 -2.46
N ALA A 329 -5.29 14.99 -3.37
CA ALA A 329 -5.57 15.03 -4.80
C ALA A 329 -7.04 14.65 -5.08
N GLN A 330 -7.55 13.60 -4.44
CA GLN A 330 -8.95 13.18 -4.55
C GLN A 330 -9.91 14.28 -4.10
N ARG A 331 -9.67 14.88 -2.93
CA ARG A 331 -10.47 15.99 -2.41
C ARG A 331 -10.44 17.21 -3.32
N LYS A 332 -9.26 17.59 -3.83
CA LYS A 332 -9.12 18.73 -4.76
C LYS A 332 -9.93 18.52 -6.03
N ILE A 333 -9.92 17.30 -6.59
CA ILE A 333 -10.70 16.97 -7.79
C ILE A 333 -12.20 17.01 -7.49
N GLN A 334 -12.62 16.49 -6.34
CA GLN A 334 -14.03 16.47 -5.93
C GLN A 334 -14.60 17.89 -5.74
N ILE A 335 -13.81 18.81 -5.18
CA ILE A 335 -14.26 20.18 -4.88
C ILE A 335 -14.17 21.09 -6.11
N ALA A 336 -13.05 21.06 -6.83
CA ALA A 336 -12.74 22.03 -7.90
C ALA A 336 -12.99 21.50 -9.32
N GLY A 337 -13.27 20.22 -9.46
CA GLY A 337 -13.27 19.54 -10.77
C GLY A 337 -11.89 19.56 -11.42
N ILE A 338 -11.78 18.93 -12.59
CA ILE A 338 -10.52 18.89 -13.34
C ILE A 338 -10.40 20.18 -14.15
N ASN A 339 -9.46 21.05 -13.77
CA ASN A 339 -9.11 22.26 -14.50
C ASN A 339 -7.61 22.28 -14.87
N GLN A 340 -7.20 23.20 -15.74
CA GLN A 340 -5.82 23.26 -16.23
C GLN A 340 -4.78 23.49 -15.13
N ALA A 341 -5.08 24.33 -14.12
CA ALA A 341 -4.18 24.62 -13.02
C ALA A 341 -3.99 23.37 -12.12
N LEU A 342 -5.09 22.69 -11.78
CA LEU A 342 -5.04 21.44 -11.02
C LEU A 342 -4.31 20.34 -11.80
N GLY A 343 -4.51 20.27 -13.13
CA GLY A 343 -3.81 19.32 -13.98
C GLY A 343 -2.29 19.50 -13.97
N GLN A 344 -1.80 20.72 -13.94
CA GLN A 344 -0.36 20.99 -13.81
C GLN A 344 0.18 20.53 -12.45
N ILE A 345 -0.53 20.82 -11.35
CA ILE A 345 -0.16 20.36 -10.01
C ILE A 345 -0.09 18.83 -9.96
N LEU A 346 -1.10 18.13 -10.51
CA LEU A 346 -1.13 16.68 -10.54
C LEU A 346 -0.01 16.08 -11.41
N MET A 347 0.39 16.75 -12.49
CA MET A 347 1.57 16.34 -13.29
C MET A 347 2.87 16.46 -12.52
N ASP A 348 3.04 17.53 -11.75
CA ASP A 348 4.24 17.72 -10.93
C ASP A 348 4.26 16.71 -9.77
N GLU A 349 3.11 16.41 -9.18
CA GLU A 349 2.98 15.35 -8.19
C GLU A 349 3.31 13.96 -8.78
N SER A 350 2.88 13.66 -10.01
CA SER A 350 3.24 12.41 -10.70
C SER A 350 4.75 12.23 -10.88
N ARG A 351 5.47 13.32 -11.15
CA ARG A 351 6.94 13.29 -11.29
C ARG A 351 7.68 13.13 -9.95
N SER A 352 7.04 13.49 -8.85
CA SER A 352 7.60 13.38 -7.50
C SER A 352 7.39 12.02 -6.85
N LEU A 353 6.61 11.13 -7.47
CA LEU A 353 6.40 9.77 -6.96
C LEU A 353 7.69 8.93 -7.07
N PRO A 354 7.94 8.04 -6.12
CA PRO A 354 9.09 7.15 -6.17
C PRO A 354 8.99 6.20 -7.37
N ASP A 355 10.15 5.87 -7.95
CA ASP A 355 10.22 4.89 -9.05
C ASP A 355 9.85 3.49 -8.54
N THR A 356 8.66 3.03 -8.91
CA THR A 356 8.14 1.70 -8.54
C THR A 356 9.01 0.55 -9.04
N SER A 357 9.80 0.77 -10.11
CA SER A 357 10.73 -0.27 -10.63
C SER A 357 11.92 -0.50 -9.71
N VAL A 358 12.41 0.55 -9.05
CA VAL A 358 13.50 0.47 -8.06
C VAL A 358 13.03 -0.27 -6.81
N LEU A 359 11.83 0.04 -6.32
CA LEU A 359 11.25 -0.65 -5.16
C LEU A 359 11.06 -2.15 -5.42
N ARG A 360 10.54 -2.54 -6.59
CA ARG A 360 10.40 -3.95 -6.97
C ARG A 360 11.75 -4.68 -7.06
N ARG A 361 12.80 -4.01 -7.53
CA ARG A 361 14.15 -4.60 -7.58
C ARG A 361 14.69 -4.83 -6.18
N ARG A 362 14.56 -3.84 -5.28
CA ARG A 362 14.96 -3.97 -3.88
C ARG A 362 14.21 -5.10 -3.17
N ALA A 363 12.90 -5.24 -3.40
CA ALA A 363 12.12 -6.35 -2.87
C ALA A 363 12.65 -7.72 -3.33
N ALA A 364 12.98 -7.87 -4.62
CA ALA A 364 13.55 -9.11 -5.14
C ALA A 364 14.97 -9.41 -4.62
N GLU A 365 15.78 -8.39 -4.35
CA GLU A 365 17.10 -8.53 -3.72
C GLU A 365 16.94 -8.96 -2.25
N ARG A 366 16.01 -8.36 -1.53
CA ARG A 366 15.67 -8.70 -0.14
C ARG A 366 15.16 -10.14 0.01
N GLU A 367 14.29 -10.58 -0.90
CA GLU A 367 13.78 -11.95 -0.92
C GLU A 367 14.93 -12.98 -1.00
N ARG A 368 15.95 -12.69 -1.81
CA ARG A 368 17.15 -13.54 -1.89
C ARG A 368 17.95 -13.50 -0.60
N GLU A 369 18.16 -12.33 -0.02
CA GLU A 369 18.88 -12.18 1.25
C GLU A 369 18.15 -12.91 2.40
N ILE A 370 16.81 -12.81 2.48
CA ILE A 370 15.99 -13.58 3.42
C ILE A 370 16.21 -15.09 3.23
N ALA A 371 16.24 -15.58 1.99
CA ALA A 371 16.46 -17.00 1.70
C ALA A 371 17.86 -17.46 2.13
N GLU A 372 18.90 -16.66 1.86
CA GLU A 372 20.29 -16.96 2.24
C GLU A 372 20.46 -17.02 3.76
N ILE A 373 19.95 -16.02 4.48
CA ILE A 373 20.04 -15.98 5.96
C ILE A 373 19.19 -17.09 6.59
N SER A 374 18.02 -17.37 6.03
CA SER A 374 17.18 -18.48 6.52
C SER A 374 17.88 -19.83 6.40
N LEU A 375 18.62 -20.04 5.32
CA LEU A 375 19.44 -21.25 5.14
C LEU A 375 20.60 -21.31 6.13
N ALA A 376 21.32 -20.20 6.35
CA ALA A 376 22.39 -20.11 7.33
C ALA A 376 21.88 -20.40 8.75
N ARG A 377 20.75 -19.81 9.11
CA ARG A 377 20.06 -20.07 10.40
C ARG A 377 19.69 -21.54 10.58
N LEU A 378 19.20 -22.19 9.53
CA LEU A 378 18.87 -23.62 9.60
C LEU A 378 20.12 -24.45 9.91
N GLN A 379 21.25 -24.17 9.25
CA GLN A 379 22.52 -24.83 9.51
C GLN A 379 23.01 -24.62 10.94
N LEU A 380 22.93 -23.39 11.45
CA LEU A 380 23.27 -23.09 12.84
C LEU A 380 22.36 -23.81 13.83
N SER A 381 21.07 -23.92 13.54
CA SER A 381 20.11 -24.63 14.40
C SER A 381 20.35 -26.14 14.43
N GLU A 382 20.82 -26.74 13.34
CA GLU A 382 21.26 -28.14 13.29
C GLU A 382 22.53 -28.35 14.11
N GLU A 383 23.49 -27.45 14.00
CA GLU A 383 24.72 -27.49 14.81
C GLU A 383 24.40 -27.25 16.29
N GLN A 384 23.51 -26.33 16.62
CA GLN A 384 23.04 -26.14 18.02
C GLN A 384 22.47 -27.42 18.63
N ARG A 385 21.72 -28.20 17.83
CA ARG A 385 21.19 -29.50 18.31
C ARG A 385 22.29 -30.49 18.61
N SER A 386 23.36 -30.54 17.80
CA SER A 386 24.52 -31.42 18.08
C SER A 386 25.33 -30.99 19.29
N LEU A 387 25.29 -29.70 19.65
CA LEU A 387 25.98 -29.11 20.79
C LEU A 387 25.13 -29.08 22.09
N ARG A 388 23.92 -29.65 22.10
CA ARG A 388 23.08 -29.69 23.31
C ARG A 388 23.78 -30.36 24.47
N ASN A 389 24.51 -31.45 24.20
CA ASN A 389 25.42 -32.08 25.14
C ASN A 389 26.86 -31.87 24.67
N THR A 390 27.55 -30.92 25.28
CA THR A 390 28.94 -30.59 24.94
C THR A 390 29.88 -31.74 25.20
N ASP A 391 29.60 -32.62 26.18
CA ASP A 391 30.43 -33.78 26.47
C ASP A 391 30.36 -34.84 25.39
N ASP A 392 29.14 -35.13 24.86
CA ASP A 392 28.94 -36.05 23.75
C ASP A 392 29.59 -35.48 22.45
N TYR A 393 29.42 -34.19 22.20
CA TYR A 393 30.05 -33.52 21.07
C TYR A 393 31.58 -33.61 21.11
N VAL A 394 32.18 -33.40 22.29
CA VAL A 394 33.63 -33.54 22.48
C VAL A 394 34.05 -35.01 22.38
N ALA A 395 33.26 -35.96 22.89
CA ALA A 395 33.53 -37.39 22.74
C ALA A 395 33.57 -37.81 21.26
N ASP A 396 32.64 -37.33 20.45
CA ASP A 396 32.61 -37.60 19.01
C ASP A 396 33.84 -37.00 18.31
N LEU A 397 34.25 -35.79 18.67
CA LEU A 397 35.44 -35.13 18.09
C LEU A 397 36.72 -35.89 18.36
N VAL A 398 36.86 -36.51 19.53
CA VAL A 398 38.07 -37.25 19.95
C VAL A 398 38.03 -38.73 19.59
N GLN A 399 36.97 -39.26 19.02
CA GLN A 399 36.74 -40.67 18.72
C GLN A 399 37.88 -41.28 17.83
N ALA A 400 38.45 -40.46 16.95
CA ALA A 400 39.54 -40.86 16.04
C ALA A 400 40.96 -40.64 16.63
N VAL A 401 41.05 -40.18 17.90
CA VAL A 401 42.35 -39.80 18.54
C VAL A 401 42.75 -40.83 19.58
N PRO A 402 44.07 -41.16 19.72
CA PRO A 402 44.52 -42.05 20.79
C PRO A 402 44.10 -41.56 22.19
N GLU A 403 43.67 -42.48 23.05
CA GLU A 403 43.05 -42.18 24.36
C GLU A 403 43.92 -41.29 25.26
N THR A 404 45.22 -41.48 25.23
CA THR A 404 46.17 -40.66 26.00
C THR A 404 46.19 -39.20 25.57
N VAL A 405 46.02 -38.94 24.28
CA VAL A 405 45.94 -37.59 23.70
C VAL A 405 44.55 -37.02 23.90
N ALA A 406 43.50 -37.83 23.73
CA ALA A 406 42.14 -37.44 23.97
C ALA A 406 41.88 -36.92 25.39
N ILE A 407 42.47 -37.58 26.40
CA ILE A 407 42.37 -37.13 27.80
C ILE A 407 43.00 -35.74 27.97
N SER A 408 44.16 -35.50 27.35
CA SER A 408 44.90 -34.23 27.51
C SER A 408 44.21 -33.02 26.86
N ILE A 409 43.43 -33.20 25.79
CA ILE A 409 42.78 -32.11 25.04
C ILE A 409 41.29 -31.96 25.40
N ARG A 410 40.69 -32.92 26.09
CA ARG A 410 39.24 -32.95 26.37
C ARG A 410 38.76 -31.71 27.11
N SER A 411 39.47 -31.23 28.12
CA SER A 411 39.09 -30.02 28.87
C SER A 411 39.12 -28.76 28.04
N GLU A 412 40.09 -28.65 27.13
CA GLU A 412 40.19 -27.49 26.21
C GLU A 412 39.11 -27.51 25.12
N LEU A 413 38.85 -28.68 24.56
CA LEU A 413 37.75 -28.87 23.60
C LEU A 413 36.42 -28.62 24.28
N GLY A 414 36.20 -29.03 25.55
CA GLY A 414 34.98 -28.73 26.28
C GLY A 414 34.76 -27.23 26.47
N ARG A 415 35.81 -26.48 26.83
CA ARG A 415 35.73 -25.01 26.95
C ARG A 415 35.39 -24.35 25.61
N LEU A 416 36.04 -24.78 24.52
CA LEU A 416 35.77 -24.26 23.19
C LEU A 416 34.39 -24.67 22.67
N ALA A 417 33.89 -25.86 23.01
CA ALA A 417 32.54 -26.32 22.68
C ALA A 417 31.45 -25.51 23.41
N MET A 418 31.66 -25.19 24.69
CA MET A 418 30.77 -24.28 25.43
C MET A 418 30.78 -22.87 24.83
N GLN A 419 31.96 -22.35 24.46
CA GLN A 419 32.06 -21.07 23.76
C GLN A 419 31.31 -21.12 22.42
N ARG A 420 31.45 -22.21 21.64
CA ARG A 420 30.73 -22.38 20.37
C ARG A 420 29.22 -22.43 20.58
N GLN A 421 28.74 -23.12 21.62
CA GLN A 421 27.34 -23.15 21.96
C GLN A 421 26.77 -21.72 22.19
N GLY A 422 27.52 -20.91 22.97
CA GLY A 422 27.14 -19.51 23.22
C GLY A 422 27.16 -18.66 21.92
N LEU A 423 28.20 -18.81 21.10
CA LEU A 423 28.31 -18.10 19.81
C LEU A 423 27.16 -18.47 18.84
N ILE A 424 26.80 -19.75 18.76
CA ILE A 424 25.70 -20.20 17.89
C ILE A 424 24.35 -19.66 18.40
N ALA A 425 24.10 -19.67 19.70
CA ALA A 425 22.90 -19.08 20.25
C ALA A 425 22.78 -17.59 19.91
N GLN A 426 23.87 -16.85 20.08
CA GLN A 426 23.96 -15.44 19.74
C GLN A 426 23.80 -15.19 18.21
N ALA A 427 24.36 -16.07 17.39
CA ALA A 427 24.22 -15.98 15.94
C ALA A 427 22.75 -16.18 15.51
N ILE A 428 22.09 -17.20 16.04
CA ILE A 428 20.66 -17.47 15.76
C ILE A 428 19.81 -16.28 16.20
N ASP A 429 20.02 -15.74 17.39
CA ASP A 429 19.26 -14.57 17.88
C ASP A 429 19.47 -13.34 17.02
N THR A 430 20.69 -13.13 16.53
CA THR A 430 21.01 -12.00 15.62
C THR A 430 20.40 -12.21 14.24
N GLU A 431 20.48 -13.43 13.69
CA GLU A 431 19.85 -13.78 12.40
C GLU A 431 18.33 -13.68 12.47
N ASP A 432 17.72 -14.11 13.58
CA ASP A 432 16.28 -13.98 13.81
C ASP A 432 15.84 -12.50 13.89
N ALA A 433 16.63 -11.65 14.54
CA ALA A 433 16.38 -10.22 14.57
C ALA A 433 16.51 -9.59 13.17
N TYR A 434 17.54 -10.01 12.42
CA TYR A 434 17.78 -9.52 11.05
C TYR A 434 16.67 -9.95 10.08
N LEU A 435 16.22 -11.21 10.15
CA LEU A 435 15.11 -11.70 9.33
C LEU A 435 13.79 -10.96 9.65
N ARG A 436 13.53 -10.65 10.93
CA ARG A 436 12.37 -9.84 11.29
C ARG A 436 12.46 -8.44 10.72
N ALA A 437 13.60 -7.75 10.87
CA ALA A 437 13.79 -6.41 10.34
C ALA A 437 13.70 -6.35 8.80
N LEU A 438 14.22 -7.38 8.10
CA LEU A 438 14.02 -7.50 6.64
C LEU A 438 12.54 -7.69 6.27
N GLY A 439 11.79 -8.46 7.06
CA GLY A 439 10.35 -8.66 6.85
C GLY A 439 9.54 -7.38 7.11
N GLU A 440 9.87 -6.62 8.13
CA GLU A 440 9.26 -5.33 8.46
C GLU A 440 9.52 -4.31 7.33
N LEU A 441 10.76 -4.19 6.89
CA LEU A 441 11.13 -3.34 5.75
C LEU A 441 10.45 -3.77 4.44
N ASP A 442 10.33 -5.08 4.19
CA ASP A 442 9.62 -5.59 3.01
C ASP A 442 8.15 -5.21 3.03
N PHE A 443 7.53 -5.30 4.18
CA PHE A 443 6.14 -4.87 4.37
C PHE A 443 5.98 -3.34 4.20
N ALA A 444 6.89 -2.55 4.80
CA ALA A 444 6.84 -1.09 4.70
C ALA A 444 7.06 -0.59 3.27
N GLU A 445 8.12 -1.09 2.56
CA GLU A 445 8.34 -0.74 1.16
C GLU A 445 7.24 -1.31 0.23
N GLY A 446 6.64 -2.46 0.58
CA GLY A 446 5.47 -3.00 -0.09
C GLY A 446 4.27 -2.05 -0.01
N ARG A 447 4.05 -1.42 1.15
CA ARG A 447 3.04 -0.36 1.31
C ARG A 447 3.36 0.87 0.45
N VAL A 448 4.62 1.33 0.42
CA VAL A 448 5.03 2.44 -0.46
C VAL A 448 4.70 2.12 -1.91
N LEU A 449 5.04 0.89 -2.37
CA LEU A 449 4.78 0.43 -3.72
C LEU A 449 3.27 0.38 -4.04
N ASP A 450 2.45 -0.12 -3.12
CA ASP A 450 1.00 -0.22 -3.29
C ASP A 450 0.36 1.17 -3.39
N VAL A 451 0.68 2.07 -2.45
CA VAL A 451 0.11 3.42 -2.44
C VAL A 451 0.60 4.24 -3.64
N ALA A 452 1.89 4.13 -4.00
CA ALA A 452 2.44 4.78 -5.20
C ALA A 452 1.76 4.27 -6.48
N THR A 453 1.55 2.97 -6.61
CA THR A 453 0.87 2.37 -7.77
C THR A 453 -0.60 2.81 -7.84
N ARG A 454 -1.30 2.88 -6.72
CA ARG A 454 -2.68 3.42 -6.66
C ARG A 454 -2.71 4.89 -7.05
N TYR A 455 -1.75 5.67 -6.59
CA TYR A 455 -1.68 7.08 -6.92
C TYR A 455 -1.32 7.30 -8.40
N GLU A 456 -0.36 6.55 -8.95
CA GLU A 456 -0.06 6.55 -10.40
C GLU A 456 -1.29 6.22 -11.25
N ALA A 457 -2.04 5.18 -10.87
CA ALA A 457 -3.27 4.80 -11.57
C ALA A 457 -4.33 5.90 -11.51
N PHE A 458 -4.54 6.50 -10.33
CA PHE A 458 -5.45 7.62 -10.14
C PHE A 458 -5.04 8.83 -10.99
N LEU A 459 -3.76 9.19 -11.00
CA LEU A 459 -3.24 10.28 -11.82
C LEU A 459 -3.37 9.98 -13.32
N ALA A 460 -3.06 8.74 -13.75
CA ALA A 460 -3.21 8.33 -15.14
C ALA A 460 -4.66 8.45 -15.63
N GLU A 461 -5.63 8.05 -14.82
CA GLU A 461 -7.05 8.17 -15.15
C GLU A 461 -7.48 9.62 -15.32
N HIS A 462 -7.07 10.51 -14.42
CA HIS A 462 -7.54 11.89 -14.41
C HIS A 462 -6.73 12.82 -15.33
N LEU A 463 -5.43 12.54 -15.52
CA LEU A 463 -4.56 13.33 -16.41
C LEU A 463 -4.87 13.12 -17.89
N LEU A 464 -5.50 12.02 -18.30
CA LEU A 464 -5.94 11.80 -19.67
C LEU A 464 -6.88 12.91 -20.18
N TRP A 465 -7.62 13.55 -19.31
CA TRP A 465 -8.59 14.60 -19.63
C TRP A 465 -8.03 16.01 -19.46
N VAL A 466 -6.82 16.15 -18.95
CA VAL A 466 -6.15 17.44 -18.76
C VAL A 466 -5.45 17.83 -20.05
N ARG A 467 -5.75 19.00 -20.55
CA ARG A 467 -5.06 19.57 -21.70
C ARG A 467 -3.61 19.89 -21.30
N THR A 468 -2.68 19.01 -21.63
CA THR A 468 -1.26 19.09 -21.23
C THR A 468 -0.46 20.17 -21.95
N LEU A 469 -0.98 20.68 -23.07
CA LEU A 469 -0.35 21.77 -23.81
C LEU A 469 -1.17 23.04 -23.60
N PRO A 470 -0.55 24.13 -23.14
CA PRO A 470 -1.20 25.45 -23.21
C PRO A 470 -1.57 25.73 -24.65
N PRO A 471 -2.72 26.41 -24.91
CA PRO A 471 -3.04 26.83 -26.27
C PRO A 471 -1.82 27.57 -26.83
N ALA A 472 -1.38 27.22 -28.03
CA ALA A 472 -0.26 27.88 -28.68
C ALA A 472 -0.55 29.40 -28.79
N GLY A 473 -0.13 30.13 -27.79
CA GLY A 473 -0.30 31.57 -27.66
C GLY A 473 1.00 32.31 -27.93
N LEU A 474 0.92 33.60 -28.12
CA LEU A 474 2.08 34.48 -28.34
C LEU A 474 3.17 34.39 -27.26
N THR A 475 2.80 33.98 -26.05
CA THR A 475 3.75 33.73 -24.94
C THR A 475 4.60 32.51 -25.19
N SER A 476 4.07 31.41 -25.74
CA SER A 476 4.82 30.20 -26.13
C SER A 476 5.80 30.52 -27.26
N MET A 477 5.40 31.37 -28.22
CA MET A 477 6.30 31.79 -29.29
C MET A 477 7.48 32.65 -28.79
N ARG A 478 7.33 33.38 -27.70
CA ARG A 478 8.42 34.17 -27.11
C ARG A 478 9.47 33.31 -26.37
N ALA A 479 9.11 32.12 -25.93
CA ALA A 479 10.04 31.19 -25.27
C ALA A 479 10.92 30.41 -26.26
N ILE A 480 10.44 30.22 -27.50
CA ILE A 480 11.13 29.47 -28.57
C ILE A 480 12.57 29.96 -28.84
N PRO A 481 12.84 31.29 -28.96
CA PRO A 481 14.22 31.75 -29.20
C PRO A 481 15.21 31.33 -28.12
N GLY A 482 14.81 31.36 -26.84
CA GLY A 482 15.67 30.96 -25.72
C GLY A 482 15.98 29.46 -25.71
N GLN A 483 15.01 28.62 -26.10
CA GLN A 483 15.19 27.17 -26.23
C GLN A 483 16.07 26.82 -27.44
N ILE A 484 15.89 27.49 -28.56
CA ILE A 484 16.73 27.31 -29.75
C ILE A 484 18.19 27.73 -29.48
N THR A 485 18.42 28.81 -28.73
CA THR A 485 19.78 29.23 -28.39
C THR A 485 20.48 28.23 -27.46
N ARG A 486 19.78 27.55 -26.56
CA ARG A 486 20.32 26.43 -25.77
C ARG A 486 20.63 25.21 -26.64
N LEU A 487 19.73 24.82 -27.54
CA LEU A 487 19.95 23.74 -28.50
C LEU A 487 21.14 23.99 -29.45
N LEU A 488 21.44 25.24 -29.74
CA LEU A 488 22.58 25.64 -30.57
C LEU A 488 23.87 25.93 -29.76
N SER A 489 23.85 25.79 -28.45
CA SER A 489 25.01 26.08 -27.59
C SER A 489 26.14 25.07 -27.79
N PRO A 490 27.31 25.48 -28.28
CA PRO A 490 28.43 24.54 -28.48
C PRO A 490 28.96 23.91 -27.20
N ARG A 491 28.82 24.61 -26.07
CA ARG A 491 29.29 24.12 -24.75
C ARG A 491 28.45 22.96 -24.25
N GLU A 492 27.13 23.04 -24.39
CA GLU A 492 26.21 21.96 -23.97
C GLU A 492 26.42 20.69 -24.83
N TRP A 493 26.63 20.88 -26.14
CA TRP A 493 26.96 19.77 -27.04
C TRP A 493 28.33 19.17 -26.76
N ALA A 494 29.33 19.97 -26.38
CA ALA A 494 30.66 19.46 -26.03
C ALA A 494 30.58 18.50 -24.84
N GLY A 495 29.80 18.82 -23.79
CA GLY A 495 29.55 17.93 -22.64
C GLY A 495 28.84 16.64 -23.05
N ALA A 496 27.83 16.70 -23.92
CA ALA A 496 27.14 15.50 -24.39
C ALA A 496 28.08 14.61 -25.24
N VAL A 497 28.93 15.20 -26.09
CA VAL A 497 29.94 14.49 -26.91
C VAL A 497 31.01 13.86 -26.03
N GLU A 498 31.45 14.54 -24.99
CA GLU A 498 32.42 14.00 -24.03
C GLU A 498 31.89 12.74 -23.32
N ILE A 499 30.67 12.78 -22.83
CA ILE A 499 29.99 11.62 -22.21
C ILE A 499 29.92 10.47 -23.22
N LEU A 500 29.51 10.73 -24.44
CA LEU A 500 29.45 9.74 -25.50
C LEU A 500 30.87 9.17 -25.81
N GLY A 501 31.88 10.01 -25.92
CA GLY A 501 33.26 9.57 -26.20
C GLY A 501 33.81 8.62 -25.14
N GLN A 502 33.46 8.80 -23.89
CA GLN A 502 33.90 7.94 -22.80
C GLN A 502 33.12 6.61 -22.73
N ARG A 503 31.83 6.61 -23.05
CA ARG A 503 30.96 5.44 -22.94
C ARG A 503 30.81 4.61 -24.20
N LEU A 504 30.84 5.23 -25.38
CA LEU A 504 30.71 4.56 -26.68
C LEU A 504 31.63 3.34 -26.86
N PRO A 505 32.97 3.43 -26.55
CA PRO A 505 33.88 2.30 -26.74
C PRO A 505 33.61 1.11 -25.78
N ARG A 506 32.87 1.36 -24.71
CA ARG A 506 32.60 0.36 -23.64
C ARG A 506 31.20 -0.21 -23.67
N SER A 507 30.31 0.32 -24.50
CA SER A 507 28.91 -0.12 -24.55
C SER A 507 28.71 -1.36 -25.42
N PRO A 508 28.38 -2.52 -24.88
CA PRO A 508 28.08 -3.72 -25.66
C PRO A 508 26.82 -3.57 -26.51
N TYR A 509 25.86 -2.75 -26.05
CA TYR A 509 24.62 -2.48 -26.78
C TYR A 509 24.84 -1.70 -28.06
N LEU A 510 25.72 -0.70 -28.01
CA LEU A 510 26.08 0.08 -29.19
C LEU A 510 26.90 -0.75 -30.17
N ALA A 511 27.84 -1.59 -29.67
CA ALA A 511 28.60 -2.50 -30.52
C ALA A 511 27.65 -3.47 -31.26
N GLY A 512 26.68 -4.05 -30.56
CA GLY A 512 25.62 -4.88 -31.16
C GLY A 512 24.75 -4.16 -32.19
N ALA A 513 24.31 -2.94 -31.88
CA ALA A 513 23.52 -2.11 -32.80
C ALA A 513 24.33 -1.72 -34.06
N THR A 514 25.62 -1.37 -33.90
CA THR A 514 26.50 -1.06 -35.01
C THR A 514 26.77 -2.30 -35.87
N LEU A 515 27.00 -3.45 -35.25
CA LEU A 515 27.15 -4.72 -35.96
C LEU A 515 25.90 -5.04 -36.79
N LEU A 516 24.73 -4.95 -36.18
CA LEU A 516 23.47 -5.16 -36.87
C LEU A 516 23.29 -4.18 -38.04
N PHE A 517 23.63 -2.90 -37.82
CA PHE A 517 23.58 -1.89 -38.88
C PHE A 517 24.48 -2.27 -40.07
N VAL A 518 25.72 -2.63 -39.82
CA VAL A 518 26.68 -3.04 -40.87
C VAL A 518 26.20 -4.29 -41.59
N VAL A 519 25.75 -5.31 -40.86
CA VAL A 519 25.28 -6.57 -41.45
C VAL A 519 24.03 -6.35 -42.30
N VAL A 520 23.07 -5.58 -41.85
CA VAL A 520 21.85 -5.28 -42.62
C VAL A 520 22.20 -4.43 -43.87
N LEU A 521 23.07 -3.43 -43.71
CA LEU A 521 23.50 -2.57 -44.82
C LEU A 521 24.22 -3.38 -45.91
N TRP A 522 25.16 -4.27 -45.49
CA TRP A 522 25.90 -5.17 -46.40
C TRP A 522 24.98 -6.12 -47.15
N ASN A 523 23.94 -6.63 -46.49
CA ASN A 523 22.98 -7.55 -47.07
C ASN A 523 21.73 -6.89 -47.65
N LEU A 524 21.66 -5.55 -47.71
CA LEU A 524 20.45 -4.80 -48.06
C LEU A 524 19.85 -5.26 -49.41
N ARG A 525 20.69 -5.48 -50.41
CA ARG A 525 20.24 -5.96 -51.75
C ARG A 525 19.65 -7.38 -51.66
N ARG A 526 20.26 -8.27 -50.86
CA ARG A 526 19.75 -9.64 -50.65
C ARG A 526 18.42 -9.65 -49.88
N LEU A 527 18.31 -8.78 -48.89
CA LEU A 527 17.07 -8.64 -48.10
C LEU A 527 15.93 -8.11 -48.96
N TYR A 528 16.19 -7.15 -49.85
CA TYR A 528 15.15 -6.70 -50.79
C TYR A 528 14.78 -7.82 -51.77
N GLY A 529 15.71 -8.56 -52.32
CA GLY A 529 15.43 -9.69 -53.19
C GLY A 529 14.66 -10.82 -52.47
N ALA A 530 15.01 -11.09 -51.20
CA ALA A 530 14.27 -12.02 -50.38
C ALA A 530 12.82 -11.56 -50.11
N LEU A 531 12.63 -10.25 -49.83
CA LEU A 531 11.31 -9.66 -49.64
C LEU A 531 10.43 -9.76 -50.89
N GLU A 532 10.98 -9.48 -52.07
CA GLU A 532 10.28 -9.64 -53.34
C GLU A 532 9.95 -11.10 -53.69
N SER A 533 10.85 -12.05 -53.34
CA SER A 533 10.62 -13.47 -53.57
C SER A 533 9.50 -14.07 -52.71
N THR A 534 9.27 -13.52 -51.51
CA THR A 534 8.12 -13.94 -50.66
C THR A 534 6.78 -13.65 -51.34
N GLY A 535 6.68 -12.55 -52.12
CA GLY A 535 5.48 -12.18 -52.87
C GLY A 535 5.20 -13.03 -54.10
N ALA A 536 6.22 -13.70 -54.66
CA ALA A 536 6.09 -14.46 -55.91
C ALA A 536 5.17 -15.70 -55.81
N ASN A 537 4.95 -16.21 -54.60
CA ASN A 537 4.12 -17.39 -54.31
C ASN A 537 2.68 -17.03 -53.85
N VAL A 538 2.44 -15.77 -53.53
CA VAL A 538 1.13 -15.30 -53.04
C VAL A 538 0.08 -15.33 -54.14
N GLY A 539 -1.10 -15.92 -53.85
CA GLY A 539 -2.21 -16.04 -54.79
C GLY A 539 -2.15 -17.24 -55.70
N LYS A 540 -1.16 -18.18 -55.55
CA LYS A 540 -1.14 -19.46 -56.21
C LYS A 540 -1.79 -20.51 -55.34
N HIS A 541 -2.94 -21.05 -55.74
CA HIS A 541 -3.85 -21.94 -54.96
C HIS A 541 -3.17 -23.11 -54.18
N SER A 542 -2.00 -23.56 -54.63
CA SER A 542 -1.30 -24.68 -53.99
C SER A 542 -0.06 -24.29 -53.18
N LYS A 543 0.41 -23.01 -53.21
CA LYS A 543 1.68 -22.55 -52.63
C LYS A 543 1.56 -21.38 -51.69
N ASP A 544 0.37 -20.78 -51.54
CA ASP A 544 0.12 -19.64 -50.66
C ASP A 544 0.12 -20.09 -49.21
N ARG A 545 1.13 -19.67 -48.44
CA ARG A 545 1.29 -20.01 -47.03
C ARG A 545 1.38 -18.75 -46.17
N LEU A 546 0.62 -18.69 -45.09
CA LEU A 546 0.65 -17.62 -44.12
C LEU A 546 2.06 -17.34 -43.57
N ARG A 547 2.94 -18.38 -43.58
CA ARG A 547 4.35 -18.30 -43.22
C ARG A 547 5.12 -17.35 -44.11
N ASP A 548 4.79 -17.23 -45.39
CA ASP A 548 5.50 -16.35 -46.33
C ASP A 548 5.18 -14.87 -46.05
N THR A 549 3.94 -14.57 -45.65
CA THR A 549 3.54 -13.23 -45.18
C THR A 549 4.25 -12.88 -43.85
N PHE A 550 4.36 -13.83 -42.94
CA PHE A 550 5.09 -13.62 -41.67
C PHE A 550 6.58 -13.37 -41.91
N HIS A 551 7.21 -14.16 -42.77
CA HIS A 551 8.61 -13.92 -43.17
C HIS A 551 8.80 -12.55 -43.81
N ALA A 552 7.89 -12.12 -44.67
CA ALA A 552 7.94 -10.81 -45.28
C ALA A 552 7.84 -9.68 -44.23
N LEU A 553 6.97 -9.81 -43.24
CA LEU A 553 6.86 -8.87 -42.12
C LEU A 553 8.15 -8.83 -41.28
N VAL A 554 8.72 -9.98 -40.95
CA VAL A 554 10.00 -10.07 -40.22
C VAL A 554 11.12 -9.35 -41.00
N LEU A 555 11.19 -9.54 -42.32
CA LEU A 555 12.17 -8.83 -43.17
C LEU A 555 11.93 -7.32 -43.15
N VAL A 556 10.68 -6.86 -43.23
CA VAL A 556 10.35 -5.43 -43.12
C VAL A 556 10.84 -4.83 -41.81
N PHE A 557 10.54 -5.50 -40.67
CA PHE A 557 11.00 -5.03 -39.34
C PHE A 557 12.52 -5.08 -39.20
N LEU A 558 13.16 -6.17 -39.68
CA LEU A 558 14.63 -6.29 -39.66
C LEU A 558 15.29 -5.17 -40.44
N MET A 559 14.77 -4.82 -41.62
CA MET A 559 15.31 -3.73 -42.46
C MET A 559 15.01 -2.34 -41.88
N ALA A 560 13.93 -2.20 -41.10
CA ALA A 560 13.55 -0.93 -40.48
C ALA A 560 14.36 -0.63 -39.19
N THR A 561 14.89 -1.66 -38.52
CA THR A 561 15.50 -1.59 -37.19
C THR A 561 16.86 -0.86 -37.11
N PRO A 562 17.81 -0.98 -38.04
CA PRO A 562 19.22 -0.61 -37.81
C PRO A 562 19.44 0.86 -37.41
N ILE A 563 18.87 1.81 -38.16
CA ILE A 563 19.03 3.25 -37.87
C ILE A 563 18.33 3.65 -36.58
N PRO A 564 17.04 3.28 -36.36
CA PRO A 564 16.37 3.55 -35.10
C PRO A 564 17.07 2.95 -33.88
N LEU A 565 17.59 1.73 -33.99
CA LEU A 565 18.30 1.07 -32.90
C LEU A 565 19.60 1.80 -32.52
N LEU A 566 20.36 2.28 -33.52
CA LEU A 566 21.55 3.10 -33.27
C LEU A 566 21.19 4.41 -32.56
N LEU A 567 20.15 5.10 -33.02
CA LEU A 567 19.69 6.33 -32.37
C LEU A 567 19.19 6.07 -30.95
N PHE A 568 18.48 4.96 -30.76
CA PHE A 568 17.97 4.56 -29.45
C PHE A 568 19.11 4.24 -28.47
N THR A 569 20.12 3.47 -28.90
CA THR A 569 21.26 3.13 -28.04
C THR A 569 22.12 4.34 -27.70
N VAL A 570 22.33 5.26 -28.64
CA VAL A 570 23.03 6.54 -28.37
C VAL A 570 22.22 7.38 -27.37
N GLY A 571 20.90 7.47 -27.57
CA GLY A 571 20.02 8.17 -26.65
C GLY A 571 20.02 7.54 -25.24
N TRP A 572 20.01 6.22 -25.17
CA TRP A 572 20.08 5.47 -23.91
C TRP A 572 21.39 5.75 -23.15
N GLU A 573 22.53 5.72 -23.82
CA GLU A 573 23.83 6.01 -23.20
C GLU A 573 23.90 7.45 -22.65
N LEU A 574 23.27 8.40 -23.34
CA LEU A 574 23.20 9.79 -22.88
C LEU A 574 22.28 9.93 -21.66
N SER A 575 21.09 9.35 -21.69
CA SER A 575 20.10 9.54 -20.62
C SER A 575 20.41 8.72 -19.37
N SER A 576 21.09 7.57 -19.50
CA SER A 576 21.47 6.69 -18.40
C SER A 576 22.76 7.08 -17.68
N ALA A 577 23.48 8.09 -18.15
CA ALA A 577 24.72 8.53 -17.53
C ALA A 577 24.46 9.25 -16.20
N LEU A 578 25.09 8.79 -15.11
CA LEU A 578 24.96 9.40 -13.79
C LEU A 578 25.43 10.85 -13.77
N ASP A 579 26.49 11.15 -14.54
CA ASP A 579 27.11 12.47 -14.64
C ASP A 579 26.54 13.33 -15.78
N ALA A 580 25.44 12.89 -16.41
CA ALA A 580 24.85 13.62 -17.52
C ALA A 580 24.21 14.94 -17.06
N SER A 581 24.56 16.03 -17.75
CA SER A 581 23.86 17.29 -17.60
C SER A 581 22.37 17.15 -17.97
N GLN A 582 21.53 18.03 -17.44
CA GLN A 582 20.10 18.04 -17.76
C GLN A 582 19.86 18.14 -19.29
N PHE A 583 20.72 18.87 -19.99
CA PHE A 583 20.70 18.96 -21.45
C PHE A 583 21.01 17.61 -22.12
N ALA A 584 22.06 16.90 -21.67
CA ALA A 584 22.42 15.61 -22.22
C ALA A 584 21.34 14.55 -22.03
N LYS A 585 20.67 14.56 -20.85
CA LYS A 585 19.50 13.70 -20.58
C LYS A 585 18.34 14.03 -21.52
N ALA A 586 17.98 15.31 -21.66
CA ALA A 586 16.92 15.76 -22.54
C ALA A 586 17.16 15.37 -24.01
N ILE A 587 18.41 15.53 -24.51
CA ILE A 587 18.79 15.06 -25.85
C ILE A 587 18.71 13.53 -25.95
N GLY A 588 19.12 12.80 -24.89
CA GLY A 588 19.03 11.35 -24.84
C GLY A 588 17.58 10.85 -24.96
N ASP A 589 16.67 11.43 -24.21
CA ASP A 589 15.25 11.08 -24.23
C ASP A 589 14.56 11.48 -25.54
N ALA A 590 14.92 12.64 -26.11
CA ALA A 590 14.49 13.06 -27.44
C ALA A 590 14.93 12.07 -28.52
N LEU A 591 16.19 11.61 -28.48
CA LEU A 591 16.72 10.61 -29.42
C LEU A 591 16.00 9.27 -29.31
N GLN A 592 15.71 8.80 -28.10
CA GLN A 592 14.95 7.55 -27.88
C GLN A 592 13.54 7.66 -28.43
N THR A 593 12.87 8.79 -28.18
CA THR A 593 11.50 9.03 -28.66
C THR A 593 11.46 9.09 -30.19
N ILE A 594 12.38 9.83 -30.79
CA ILE A 594 12.53 9.90 -32.25
C ILE A 594 12.90 8.55 -32.86
N ALA A 595 13.75 7.76 -32.20
CA ALA A 595 14.10 6.43 -32.67
C ALA A 595 12.86 5.52 -32.79
N ARG A 596 11.95 5.55 -31.82
CA ARG A 596 10.68 4.79 -31.86
C ARG A 596 9.78 5.25 -33.00
N LEU A 597 9.63 6.56 -33.19
CA LEU A 597 8.84 7.13 -34.29
C LEU A 597 9.46 6.81 -35.64
N LEU A 598 10.78 6.94 -35.77
CA LEU A 598 11.52 6.63 -36.99
C LEU A 598 11.40 5.15 -37.37
N PHE A 599 11.43 4.24 -36.38
CA PHE A 599 11.22 2.82 -36.62
C PHE A 599 9.84 2.57 -37.26
N SER A 600 8.78 3.15 -36.70
CA SER A 600 7.42 3.00 -37.20
C SER A 600 7.28 3.55 -38.62
N LEU A 601 7.85 4.73 -38.88
CA LEU A 601 7.83 5.36 -40.21
C LEU A 601 8.65 4.58 -41.24
N GLN A 602 9.84 4.06 -40.86
CA GLN A 602 10.65 3.23 -41.76
C GLN A 602 9.99 1.89 -42.05
N ALA A 603 9.43 1.24 -41.01
CA ALA A 603 8.70 -0.02 -41.18
C ALA A 603 7.52 0.19 -42.15
N LEU A 604 6.73 1.26 -41.94
CA LEU A 604 5.62 1.62 -42.83
C LEU A 604 6.10 1.90 -44.25
N ARG A 605 7.18 2.65 -44.42
CA ARG A 605 7.76 2.97 -45.73
C ARG A 605 8.22 1.74 -46.50
N ILE A 606 8.89 0.76 -45.80
CA ILE A 606 9.32 -0.49 -46.42
C ILE A 606 8.12 -1.35 -46.73
N PHE A 607 7.12 -1.41 -45.86
CA PHE A 607 5.88 -2.15 -46.01
C PHE A 607 5.07 -1.65 -47.24
N LEU A 608 5.02 -0.33 -47.46
CA LEU A 608 4.24 0.32 -48.55
C LEU A 608 5.04 0.44 -49.85
N ARG A 609 6.30 -0.01 -49.90
CA ARG A 609 7.10 0.08 -51.12
C ARG A 609 6.47 -0.77 -52.24
N PRO A 610 6.46 -0.30 -53.54
CA PRO A 610 6.07 -1.14 -54.65
C PRO A 610 6.86 -2.46 -54.70
N GLY A 611 6.16 -3.57 -54.82
CA GLY A 611 6.76 -4.91 -54.75
C GLY A 611 7.00 -5.48 -53.33
N SER A 612 6.67 -4.74 -52.28
CA SER A 612 6.72 -5.20 -50.90
C SER A 612 5.39 -5.76 -50.40
N VAL A 613 5.25 -5.95 -49.10
CA VAL A 613 4.12 -6.66 -48.45
C VAL A 613 2.75 -6.11 -48.83
N ALA A 614 2.56 -4.77 -48.82
CA ALA A 614 1.30 -4.16 -49.15
C ALA A 614 0.85 -4.44 -50.60
N ALA A 615 1.79 -4.45 -51.54
CA ALA A 615 1.48 -4.76 -52.94
C ALA A 615 1.33 -6.26 -53.20
N ALA A 616 2.27 -7.06 -52.70
CA ALA A 616 2.38 -8.48 -52.99
C ALA A 616 1.40 -9.34 -52.20
N HIS A 617 1.28 -9.10 -50.88
CA HIS A 617 0.46 -9.92 -49.97
C HIS A 617 -0.96 -9.39 -49.79
N PHE A 618 -1.14 -8.02 -49.77
CA PHE A 618 -2.44 -7.40 -49.53
C PHE A 618 -3.09 -6.85 -50.82
N ARG A 619 -2.41 -6.93 -51.98
CA ARG A 619 -2.92 -6.50 -53.30
C ARG A 619 -3.41 -5.07 -53.33
N TRP A 620 -2.77 -4.14 -52.61
CA TRP A 620 -3.11 -2.73 -52.66
C TRP A 620 -2.75 -2.14 -54.02
N SER A 621 -3.52 -1.14 -54.45
CA SER A 621 -3.36 -0.55 -55.79
C SER A 621 -1.96 0.07 -55.96
N PRO A 622 -1.21 -0.26 -57.04
CA PRO A 622 0.15 0.24 -57.24
C PRO A 622 0.24 1.77 -57.31
N ARG A 623 -0.75 2.41 -57.93
CA ARG A 623 -0.81 3.87 -58.04
C ARG A 623 -0.93 4.58 -56.71
N GLY A 624 -1.72 4.02 -55.76
CA GLY A 624 -1.86 4.54 -54.39
C GLY A 624 -0.57 4.38 -53.62
N LEU A 625 0.07 3.20 -53.70
CA LEU A 625 1.32 2.89 -53.00
C LEU A 625 2.49 3.78 -53.45
N GLU A 626 2.61 4.06 -54.77
CA GLU A 626 3.64 4.96 -55.27
C GLU A 626 3.50 6.37 -54.75
N LYS A 627 2.26 6.90 -54.69
CA LYS A 627 1.99 8.22 -54.15
C LYS A 627 2.33 8.31 -52.68
N ILE A 628 1.83 7.37 -51.85
CA ILE A 628 2.09 7.34 -50.43
C ILE A 628 3.59 7.14 -50.14
N SER A 629 4.25 6.22 -50.86
CA SER A 629 5.70 5.96 -50.67
C SER A 629 6.55 7.19 -51.03
N ARG A 630 6.16 7.97 -52.02
CA ARG A 630 6.81 9.24 -52.40
C ARG A 630 6.59 10.30 -51.31
N ASP A 631 5.36 10.46 -50.84
CA ASP A 631 5.02 11.44 -49.81
C ASP A 631 5.71 11.11 -48.48
N LEU A 632 5.76 9.84 -48.09
CA LEU A 632 6.52 9.38 -46.89
C LEU A 632 8.03 9.65 -47.00
N ARG A 633 8.60 9.66 -48.24
CA ARG A 633 10.01 9.94 -48.44
C ARG A 633 10.41 11.36 -48.03
N TRP A 634 9.54 12.31 -48.27
CA TRP A 634 9.74 13.72 -47.89
C TRP A 634 9.24 14.00 -46.47
N PHE A 635 8.13 13.38 -46.07
CA PHE A 635 7.54 13.55 -44.77
C PHE A 635 8.43 13.05 -43.63
N THR A 636 9.07 11.88 -43.82
CA THR A 636 9.89 11.24 -42.74
C THR A 636 11.03 12.15 -42.25
N PRO A 637 11.93 12.70 -43.07
CA PRO A 637 13.01 13.55 -42.58
C PRO A 637 12.50 14.86 -41.98
N ALA A 638 11.47 15.47 -42.57
CA ALA A 638 10.86 16.71 -42.06
C ALA A 638 10.22 16.47 -40.68
N PHE A 639 9.49 15.36 -40.52
CA PHE A 639 8.84 15.00 -39.28
C PHE A 639 9.83 14.62 -38.19
N VAL A 640 10.88 13.85 -38.52
CA VAL A 640 11.93 13.48 -37.57
C VAL A 640 12.68 14.70 -37.08
N LEU A 641 13.03 15.64 -37.98
CA LEU A 641 13.75 16.86 -37.61
C LEU A 641 12.88 17.79 -36.73
N SER A 642 11.65 18.03 -37.13
CA SER A 642 10.72 18.87 -36.36
C SER A 642 10.39 18.22 -35.00
N GLY A 643 10.15 16.92 -34.98
CA GLY A 643 9.91 16.15 -33.77
C GLY A 643 11.11 16.19 -32.81
N PHE A 644 12.33 16.02 -33.33
CA PHE A 644 13.54 16.12 -32.50
C PHE A 644 13.68 17.49 -31.85
N VAL A 645 13.53 18.56 -32.64
CA VAL A 645 13.59 19.94 -32.12
C VAL A 645 12.51 20.17 -31.06
N THR A 646 11.29 19.69 -31.33
CA THR A 646 10.19 19.83 -30.34
C THR A 646 10.46 19.07 -29.05
N PHE A 647 10.84 17.80 -29.13
CA PHE A 647 11.12 16.99 -27.93
C PHE A 647 12.35 17.48 -27.16
N ALA A 648 13.41 17.88 -27.86
CA ALA A 648 14.61 18.42 -27.22
C ALA A 648 14.38 19.82 -26.60
N ALA A 649 13.40 20.57 -27.09
CA ALA A 649 13.06 21.90 -26.58
C ALA A 649 12.01 21.87 -25.45
N THR A 650 11.24 20.79 -25.30
CA THR A 650 10.22 20.66 -24.25
C THR A 650 10.71 20.01 -22.96
N LEU A 651 11.91 19.44 -22.96
CA LEU A 651 12.61 18.84 -21.83
C LEU A 651 13.69 19.76 -21.29
#